data_91f048d7a363423aae42a6610e34af8e
#
_entry.id   91f048d7a363423aae42a6610e34af8e
#
_cell.length_a   1.000
_cell.length_b   1.000
_cell.length_c   1.000
_cell.angle_alpha   90.00
_cell.angle_beta   90.00
_cell.angle_gamma   90.00
#
_symmetry.space_group_name_H-M   'P 1'
#
loop_
_entity.id
_entity.type
_entity.pdbx_description
1 polymer ?
#
loop_
_entity_poly.entity_id
_entity_poly.type
_entity_poly.pdbx_seq_one_letter_code
_entity_poly.pdbx_strand_id
1 'polypeptide(L)'
;MACLIALMAITSAEGGKKKVYITYVLHGNMNYDRYVRPTIWREFPIIYNNLLDFMDEHPDFKGQLQFSGQTFGSLQQAAPEVIQHALRIHQRGQLNLTGTFYSEPVNVNMDGETNYRCAWLGTRIIEDNLGEKTDGFYLQERAYHSQLPWILKNAGVSWTPIITNDDSWFPFRLRGQDGTLSVCVPITRERSKIGEQATRAPKNALICIEEDYEIPQSFTSTYQLVADFNKESKDVEIIWITVKEYIKRFGVKEEKYVDHSAKALSKENGTYSRWTADPLDIILQNQTNQSMKDFRAAKIVNALAREQFGVRLDEPFLSSDVTLPHSALTWNIERADLYPDIETRYLARDGEVTLLSKAEHLLLWAVNSDSKGWYPLYEKRCERLNSFQGSSTLSKAIIQKGMNLLCNQMKLNGYDHFYLLLNLEPERTKEIQLETDAPCDLFDYTSGEKLPSQCTLEEGRYRIQALATLPSYGYMVVGAKQKERAQRLEWTPGTSISQNGITLTALGDHVQMKANGQTSEIRLAPMKLKVLAEMNDGKGDDAWRPATPYGEPRIQICTNGLWPQLRIETQLDWLIHLQEIFTIENDKVRAHLQFVFPHPTLVRGQESKEGFSFNPEGLDLIIQTGKTGYTAFDIPFGINEYKTPGVGYFCPLSSLWLQQEQGGLLVSPQTGEQAFCVDSEAGTIRLYMGSSTTSGPIRDVGLTFRTPTDVQHELAWYAEPFHGTYHHEIILYPYQGTWQEAHLPQRIAEFREPVYTHLSSGSIQATGETLPTKASLASISAPNVEITTMDYTSAGLQFRMNEREGKKTQVTLQIAGKTYQKDVPAFGIVEGE
;
A
#
# COMPACT_ATOMS: atom_id res chain seq x y z
N MET A 1 10.12 -66.11 29.47
CA MET A 1 10.98 -65.18 28.72
C MET A 1 10.92 -65.40 27.22
N ALA A 2 10.85 -66.59 26.74
CA ALA A 2 10.70 -66.87 25.29
C ALA A 2 9.35 -66.44 24.67
N CYS A 3 8.22 -66.49 25.41
CA CYS A 3 6.93 -66.01 24.94
C CYS A 3 6.79 -64.48 24.89
N LEU A 4 7.59 -63.75 25.67
CA LEU A 4 7.59 -62.24 25.67
C LEU A 4 8.39 -61.70 24.47
N ILE A 5 9.38 -62.45 23.98
CA ILE A 5 10.18 -62.11 22.79
C ILE A 5 9.40 -62.39 21.51
N ALA A 6 8.52 -63.40 21.49
CA ALA A 6 7.65 -63.67 20.36
C ALA A 6 6.47 -62.69 20.24
N LEU A 7 6.03 -62.08 21.35
CA LEU A 7 4.98 -61.03 21.28
C LEU A 7 5.53 -59.64 20.87
N MET A 8 6.85 -59.38 21.07
CA MET A 8 7.49 -58.18 20.54
C MET A 8 7.90 -58.24 19.06
N ALA A 9 7.87 -59.39 18.46
CA ALA A 9 8.20 -59.61 17.05
C ALA A 9 6.97 -59.64 16.13
N ILE A 10 5.76 -59.50 16.64
CA ILE A 10 4.51 -59.49 15.83
C ILE A 10 3.91 -58.06 15.69
N THR A 11 4.55 -57.06 16.27
CA THR A 11 4.12 -55.66 16.08
C THR A 11 4.94 -54.85 15.04
N SER A 12 5.63 -55.57 14.15
CA SER A 12 6.34 -54.97 13.03
C SER A 12 6.05 -55.70 11.74
N ALA A 13 5.05 -55.34 11.04
CA ALA A 13 4.96 -55.35 9.58
C ALA A 13 3.54 -55.10 9.07
N GLU A 14 2.96 -53.97 9.34
CA GLU A 14 2.21 -53.30 8.28
C GLU A 14 3.21 -52.43 7.54
N GLY A 15 3.99 -53.08 6.70
CA GLY A 15 4.97 -52.47 5.79
C GLY A 15 4.30 -51.76 4.60
N GLY A 16 3.36 -50.86 4.92
CA GLY A 16 2.82 -49.95 3.90
C GLY A 16 3.81 -48.79 3.66
N LYS A 17 3.91 -48.34 2.39
CA LYS A 17 4.71 -47.19 2.00
C LYS A 17 4.39 -46.01 2.89
N LYS A 18 5.41 -45.22 3.22
CA LYS A 18 5.23 -43.91 3.91
C LYS A 18 4.36 -42.99 3.03
N LYS A 19 3.23 -42.52 3.54
CA LYS A 19 2.35 -41.63 2.80
C LYS A 19 2.76 -40.18 3.00
N VAL A 20 2.91 -39.45 1.89
CA VAL A 20 3.12 -38.01 1.79
C VAL A 20 2.02 -37.47 0.91
N TYR A 21 1.50 -36.31 1.25
CA TYR A 21 0.40 -35.69 0.51
C TYR A 21 0.91 -34.53 -0.31
N ILE A 22 0.29 -34.33 -1.48
CA ILE A 22 0.61 -33.21 -2.37
C ILE A 22 -0.67 -32.46 -2.75
N THR A 23 -0.56 -31.17 -2.80
CA THR A 23 -1.62 -30.29 -3.28
C THR A 23 -1.07 -29.26 -4.25
N TYR A 24 -1.91 -28.88 -5.20
CA TYR A 24 -1.57 -27.88 -6.20
C TYR A 24 -2.40 -26.62 -5.98
N VAL A 25 -1.77 -25.46 -5.94
CA VAL A 25 -2.42 -24.14 -5.87
C VAL A 25 -2.19 -23.45 -7.20
N LEU A 26 -3.27 -23.23 -7.93
CA LEU A 26 -3.31 -22.61 -9.23
C LEU A 26 -3.82 -21.19 -9.09
N HIS A 27 -3.02 -20.25 -9.55
CA HIS A 27 -3.36 -18.83 -9.59
C HIS A 27 -3.98 -18.51 -10.96
N GLY A 28 -5.24 -18.07 -10.99
CA GLY A 28 -5.97 -17.70 -12.19
C GLY A 28 -6.22 -16.18 -12.23
N ASN A 29 -5.49 -15.48 -13.08
CA ASN A 29 -5.66 -14.03 -13.30
C ASN A 29 -5.92 -13.74 -14.78
N MET A 30 -7.14 -13.28 -15.10
CA MET A 30 -7.53 -12.92 -16.47
C MET A 30 -7.44 -11.39 -16.70
N ASN A 31 -7.22 -10.62 -15.68
CA ASN A 31 -7.17 -9.14 -15.76
C ASN A 31 -5.73 -8.60 -15.79
N TYR A 32 -4.82 -9.33 -16.38
CA TYR A 32 -3.44 -8.93 -16.53
C TYR A 32 -3.33 -7.77 -17.52
N ASP A 33 -3.03 -6.59 -17.02
CA ASP A 33 -3.05 -5.34 -17.80
C ASP A 33 -1.95 -5.24 -18.88
N ARG A 34 -1.02 -6.20 -18.90
CA ARG A 34 0.03 -6.30 -19.92
C ARG A 34 -0.46 -6.80 -21.27
N TYR A 35 -1.51 -7.63 -21.30
CA TYR A 35 -1.98 -8.24 -22.53
C TYR A 35 -3.00 -7.37 -23.24
N VAL A 36 -2.96 -7.44 -24.58
CA VAL A 36 -4.00 -6.81 -25.41
C VAL A 36 -5.31 -7.57 -25.21
N ARG A 37 -6.36 -6.83 -24.90
CA ARG A 37 -7.70 -7.32 -24.55
C ARG A 37 -8.22 -8.54 -25.35
N PRO A 38 -8.07 -8.59 -26.69
CA PRO A 38 -8.54 -9.74 -27.49
C PRO A 38 -7.83 -11.05 -27.17
N THR A 39 -6.56 -11.01 -26.81
CA THR A 39 -5.76 -12.21 -26.50
C THR A 39 -6.22 -12.82 -25.19
N ILE A 40 -6.41 -12.01 -24.16
CA ILE A 40 -6.90 -12.46 -22.84
C ILE A 40 -8.24 -13.20 -22.98
N TRP A 41 -9.18 -12.60 -23.70
CA TRP A 41 -10.53 -13.15 -23.87
C TRP A 41 -10.59 -14.44 -24.67
N ARG A 42 -9.59 -14.72 -25.50
CA ARG A 42 -9.52 -15.94 -26.30
C ARG A 42 -8.70 -17.05 -25.67
N GLU A 43 -7.57 -16.70 -25.09
CA GLU A 43 -6.56 -17.66 -24.65
C GLU A 43 -6.81 -18.18 -23.23
N PHE A 44 -7.15 -17.31 -22.28
CA PHE A 44 -7.34 -17.72 -20.91
C PHE A 44 -8.50 -18.69 -20.70
N PRO A 45 -9.69 -18.53 -21.32
CA PRO A 45 -10.72 -19.56 -21.25
C PRO A 45 -10.28 -20.93 -21.77
N ILE A 46 -9.46 -20.96 -22.83
CA ILE A 46 -8.89 -22.20 -23.37
C ILE A 46 -7.94 -22.82 -22.36
N ILE A 47 -7.07 -22.04 -21.77
CA ILE A 47 -6.12 -22.52 -20.76
C ILE A 47 -6.87 -23.10 -19.55
N TYR A 48 -7.88 -22.41 -19.04
CA TYR A 48 -8.69 -22.91 -17.92
C TYR A 48 -9.44 -24.20 -18.29
N ASN A 49 -10.02 -24.27 -19.46
CA ASN A 49 -10.68 -25.51 -19.93
C ASN A 49 -9.68 -26.65 -20.05
N ASN A 50 -8.47 -26.43 -20.57
CA ASN A 50 -7.44 -27.48 -20.65
C ASN A 50 -7.11 -28.06 -19.26
N LEU A 51 -7.05 -27.24 -18.21
CA LEU A 51 -6.89 -27.73 -16.83
C LEU A 51 -8.10 -28.55 -16.39
N LEU A 52 -9.29 -28.02 -16.59
CA LEU A 52 -10.52 -28.65 -16.12
C LEU A 52 -10.79 -29.98 -16.87
N ASP A 53 -10.51 -30.04 -18.18
CA ASP A 53 -10.53 -31.29 -18.98
C ASP A 53 -9.50 -32.29 -18.47
N PHE A 54 -8.28 -31.83 -18.15
CA PHE A 54 -7.26 -32.67 -17.55
C PHE A 54 -7.72 -33.25 -16.19
N MET A 55 -8.40 -32.47 -15.39
CA MET A 55 -8.95 -32.93 -14.12
C MET A 55 -10.09 -33.93 -14.31
N ASP A 56 -10.87 -33.82 -15.37
CA ASP A 56 -11.88 -34.83 -15.74
C ASP A 56 -11.24 -36.17 -16.14
N GLU A 57 -10.13 -36.11 -16.86
CA GLU A 57 -9.37 -37.29 -17.29
C GLU A 57 -8.58 -37.96 -16.14
N HIS A 58 -8.22 -37.16 -15.11
CA HIS A 58 -7.39 -37.59 -13.98
C HIS A 58 -8.10 -37.34 -12.65
N PRO A 59 -9.09 -38.12 -12.25
CA PRO A 59 -9.90 -37.88 -11.04
C PRO A 59 -9.12 -38.01 -9.73
N ASP A 60 -7.92 -38.55 -9.73
CA ASP A 60 -6.99 -38.57 -8.60
C ASP A 60 -6.19 -37.27 -8.44
N PHE A 61 -6.04 -36.44 -9.50
CA PHE A 61 -5.40 -35.13 -9.43
C PHE A 61 -6.29 -34.17 -8.68
N LYS A 62 -5.78 -33.61 -7.56
CA LYS A 62 -6.53 -32.69 -6.69
C LYS A 62 -5.73 -31.41 -6.41
N GLY A 63 -6.44 -30.31 -6.32
CA GLY A 63 -5.81 -29.00 -6.05
C GLY A 63 -6.78 -27.90 -5.69
N GLN A 64 -6.26 -26.70 -5.70
CA GLN A 64 -7.00 -25.47 -5.51
C GLN A 64 -6.85 -24.61 -6.76
N LEU A 65 -7.93 -23.94 -7.14
CA LEU A 65 -7.94 -22.92 -8.19
C LEU A 65 -8.47 -21.62 -7.59
N GLN A 66 -7.74 -20.56 -7.79
CA GLN A 66 -8.13 -19.21 -7.37
C GLN A 66 -8.50 -18.37 -8.59
N PHE A 67 -9.61 -17.64 -8.47
CA PHE A 67 -9.97 -16.56 -9.35
C PHE A 67 -10.15 -15.27 -8.52
N SER A 68 -9.62 -14.15 -9.00
CA SER A 68 -10.01 -12.85 -8.44
C SER A 68 -11.47 -12.55 -8.74
N GLY A 69 -12.07 -11.64 -7.97
CA GLY A 69 -13.44 -11.21 -8.25
C GLY A 69 -13.56 -10.59 -9.64
N GLN A 70 -12.54 -9.87 -10.10
CA GLN A 70 -12.48 -9.34 -11.48
C GLN A 70 -12.40 -10.45 -12.53
N THR A 71 -11.51 -11.41 -12.35
CA THR A 71 -11.37 -12.55 -13.26
C THR A 71 -12.65 -13.36 -13.34
N PHE A 72 -13.28 -13.61 -12.19
CA PHE A 72 -14.53 -14.37 -12.13
C PHE A 72 -15.66 -13.68 -12.93
N GLY A 73 -15.84 -12.38 -12.74
CA GLY A 73 -16.82 -11.61 -13.51
C GLY A 73 -16.50 -11.57 -15.01
N SER A 74 -15.23 -11.44 -15.38
CA SER A 74 -14.81 -11.49 -16.77
C SER A 74 -15.15 -12.85 -17.41
N LEU A 75 -14.91 -13.97 -16.70
CA LEU A 75 -15.29 -15.31 -17.16
C LEU A 75 -16.80 -15.50 -17.24
N GLN A 76 -17.59 -14.95 -16.31
CA GLN A 76 -19.06 -15.03 -16.39
C GLN A 76 -19.61 -14.49 -17.70
N GLN A 77 -18.96 -13.51 -18.28
CA GLN A 77 -19.42 -12.90 -19.54
C GLN A 77 -18.77 -13.52 -20.78
N ALA A 78 -17.44 -13.76 -20.71
CA ALA A 78 -16.69 -14.22 -21.88
C ALA A 78 -16.79 -15.73 -22.11
N ALA A 79 -16.86 -16.51 -21.03
CA ALA A 79 -16.77 -17.96 -21.05
C ALA A 79 -17.45 -18.58 -19.81
N PRO A 80 -18.78 -18.41 -19.63
CA PRO A 80 -19.50 -18.91 -18.46
C PRO A 80 -19.40 -20.43 -18.31
N GLU A 81 -19.14 -21.15 -19.40
CA GLU A 81 -18.92 -22.61 -19.40
C GLU A 81 -17.70 -23.01 -18.57
N VAL A 82 -16.63 -22.17 -18.52
CA VAL A 82 -15.44 -22.41 -17.69
C VAL A 82 -15.84 -22.43 -16.21
N ILE A 83 -16.64 -21.44 -15.78
CA ILE A 83 -17.12 -21.38 -14.39
C ILE A 83 -17.98 -22.61 -14.07
N GLN A 84 -18.94 -22.94 -14.97
CA GLN A 84 -19.80 -24.11 -14.77
C GLN A 84 -18.99 -25.40 -14.71
N HIS A 85 -17.93 -25.52 -15.49
CA HIS A 85 -17.00 -26.64 -15.44
C HIS A 85 -16.25 -26.70 -14.11
N ALA A 86 -15.64 -25.60 -13.69
CA ALA A 86 -14.93 -25.50 -12.41
C ALA A 86 -15.85 -25.85 -11.22
N LEU A 87 -17.11 -25.38 -11.23
CA LEU A 87 -18.11 -25.70 -10.21
C LEU A 87 -18.43 -27.21 -10.17
N ARG A 88 -18.59 -27.88 -11.31
CA ARG A 88 -18.80 -29.35 -11.34
C ARG A 88 -17.64 -30.11 -10.72
N ILE A 89 -16.40 -29.72 -11.04
CA ILE A 89 -15.19 -30.37 -10.49
C ILE A 89 -15.06 -30.06 -8.99
N HIS A 90 -15.41 -28.85 -8.56
CA HIS A 90 -15.46 -28.47 -7.14
C HIS A 90 -16.47 -29.35 -6.36
N GLN A 91 -17.68 -29.54 -6.88
CA GLN A 91 -18.72 -30.37 -6.25
C GLN A 91 -18.31 -31.83 -6.10
N ARG A 92 -17.42 -32.36 -6.98
CA ARG A 92 -16.84 -33.71 -6.84
C ARG A 92 -15.76 -33.79 -5.74
N GLY A 93 -15.35 -32.65 -5.14
CA GLY A 93 -14.30 -32.59 -4.12
C GLY A 93 -12.87 -32.77 -4.68
N GLN A 94 -12.70 -32.65 -5.97
CA GLN A 94 -11.41 -32.76 -6.66
C GLN A 94 -10.70 -31.43 -6.72
N LEU A 95 -11.43 -30.35 -6.94
CA LEU A 95 -10.98 -28.97 -6.97
C LEU A 95 -11.56 -28.20 -5.79
N ASN A 96 -10.76 -27.40 -5.11
CA ASN A 96 -11.26 -26.41 -4.17
C ASN A 96 -11.15 -25.00 -4.80
N LEU A 97 -12.28 -24.33 -5.02
CA LEU A 97 -12.28 -22.95 -5.47
C LEU A 97 -12.02 -22.04 -4.26
N THR A 98 -10.95 -21.27 -4.31
CA THR A 98 -10.53 -20.39 -3.21
C THR A 98 -10.77 -18.93 -3.53
N GLY A 99 -10.97 -18.13 -2.48
CA GLY A 99 -11.05 -16.69 -2.60
C GLY A 99 -9.68 -16.04 -2.80
N THR A 100 -9.72 -14.80 -3.15
CA THR A 100 -8.60 -13.86 -3.12
C THR A 100 -9.16 -12.43 -3.01
N PHE A 101 -8.31 -11.44 -3.10
CA PHE A 101 -8.75 -10.06 -3.22
C PHE A 101 -9.59 -9.83 -4.49
N TYR A 102 -10.44 -8.82 -4.48
CA TYR A 102 -11.28 -8.48 -5.63
C TYR A 102 -10.47 -8.19 -6.88
N SER A 103 -9.39 -7.41 -6.75
CA SER A 103 -8.55 -6.92 -7.86
C SER A 103 -7.07 -7.33 -7.76
N GLU A 104 -6.73 -8.24 -6.86
CA GLU A 104 -5.38 -8.79 -6.71
C GLU A 104 -4.28 -7.75 -6.44
N PRO A 105 -4.40 -6.93 -5.40
CA PRO A 105 -3.38 -5.94 -5.03
C PRO A 105 -2.15 -6.58 -4.40
N VAL A 106 -1.03 -5.85 -4.42
CA VAL A 106 0.07 -6.08 -3.46
C VAL A 106 -0.38 -5.53 -2.11
N ASN A 107 -0.87 -6.38 -1.24
CA ASN A 107 -1.62 -5.99 -0.04
C ASN A 107 -0.83 -5.13 0.97
N VAL A 108 0.51 -5.23 1.00
CA VAL A 108 1.36 -4.40 1.86
C VAL A 108 1.37 -2.92 1.46
N ASN A 109 0.92 -2.59 0.25
CA ASN A 109 0.91 -1.23 -0.30
C ASN A 109 -0.42 -0.49 -0.06
N MET A 110 -1.36 -1.07 0.69
CA MET A 110 -2.68 -0.50 0.96
C MET A 110 -2.93 -0.37 2.45
N ASP A 111 -3.80 0.57 2.84
CA ASP A 111 -4.27 0.63 4.22
C ASP A 111 -5.09 -0.61 4.62
N GLY A 112 -5.29 -0.78 5.92
CA GLY A 112 -5.96 -1.97 6.44
C GLY A 112 -7.44 -2.06 6.06
N GLU A 113 -8.15 -0.94 5.94
CA GLU A 113 -9.56 -0.91 5.55
C GLU A 113 -9.75 -1.28 4.09
N THR A 114 -8.93 -0.74 3.20
CA THR A 114 -8.95 -1.08 1.76
C THR A 114 -8.61 -2.55 1.56
N ASN A 115 -7.60 -3.07 2.28
CA ASN A 115 -7.26 -4.48 2.30
C ASN A 115 -8.44 -5.36 2.69
N TYR A 116 -9.07 -5.05 3.82
CA TYR A 116 -10.23 -5.80 4.31
C TYR A 116 -11.39 -5.78 3.31
N ARG A 117 -11.74 -4.61 2.79
CA ARG A 117 -12.85 -4.46 1.84
C ARG A 117 -12.57 -5.19 0.51
N CYS A 118 -11.34 -5.13 0.02
CA CYS A 118 -10.92 -5.83 -1.20
C CYS A 118 -10.98 -7.36 -1.01
N ALA A 119 -10.50 -7.88 0.14
CA ALA A 119 -10.58 -9.30 0.48
C ALA A 119 -12.04 -9.75 0.67
N TRP A 120 -12.84 -8.97 1.38
CA TRP A 120 -14.26 -9.24 1.61
C TRP A 120 -15.03 -9.33 0.28
N LEU A 121 -14.87 -8.33 -0.60
CA LEU A 121 -15.58 -8.30 -1.89
C LEU A 121 -15.19 -9.49 -2.78
N GLY A 122 -13.89 -9.77 -2.92
CA GLY A 122 -13.41 -10.91 -3.70
C GLY A 122 -13.95 -12.24 -3.19
N THR A 123 -13.93 -12.44 -1.86
CA THR A 123 -14.47 -13.65 -1.22
C THR A 123 -15.98 -13.78 -1.45
N ARG A 124 -16.75 -12.69 -1.28
CA ARG A 124 -18.22 -12.71 -1.47
C ARG A 124 -18.62 -13.07 -2.89
N ILE A 125 -17.95 -12.55 -3.89
CA ILE A 125 -18.23 -12.89 -5.29
C ILE A 125 -18.07 -14.38 -5.53
N ILE A 126 -17.03 -15.01 -4.99
CA ILE A 126 -16.83 -16.45 -5.12
C ILE A 126 -17.88 -17.23 -4.34
N GLU A 127 -18.16 -16.88 -3.07
CA GLU A 127 -19.15 -17.57 -2.22
C GLU A 127 -20.54 -17.56 -2.83
N ASP A 128 -21.00 -16.43 -3.36
CA ASP A 128 -22.33 -16.30 -3.98
C ASP A 128 -22.48 -17.18 -5.21
N ASN A 129 -21.40 -17.41 -5.95
CA ASN A 129 -21.43 -18.28 -7.12
C ASN A 129 -21.22 -19.76 -6.78
N LEU A 130 -20.53 -20.05 -5.68
CA LEU A 130 -20.44 -21.42 -5.15
C LEU A 130 -21.73 -21.86 -4.47
N GLY A 131 -22.50 -20.94 -3.89
CA GLY A 131 -23.61 -21.23 -2.99
C GLY A 131 -23.16 -21.77 -1.62
N GLU A 132 -21.86 -21.71 -1.33
CA GLU A 132 -21.24 -22.08 -0.05
C GLU A 132 -20.07 -21.18 0.29
N LYS A 133 -19.62 -21.20 1.55
CA LYS A 133 -18.45 -20.44 1.98
C LYS A 133 -17.16 -21.07 1.43
N THR A 134 -16.27 -20.19 0.92
CA THR A 134 -14.90 -20.60 0.65
C THR A 134 -14.09 -20.58 1.95
N ASP A 135 -13.12 -21.52 2.07
CA ASP A 135 -12.28 -21.61 3.28
C ASP A 135 -10.82 -21.24 3.02
N GLY A 136 -10.42 -21.13 1.75
CA GLY A 136 -9.07 -20.77 1.33
C GLY A 136 -8.96 -19.38 0.72
N PHE A 137 -7.77 -18.79 0.82
CA PHE A 137 -7.49 -17.47 0.28
C PHE A 137 -6.08 -17.42 -0.31
N TYR A 138 -5.94 -16.96 -1.54
CA TYR A 138 -4.65 -16.79 -2.20
C TYR A 138 -4.14 -15.37 -2.02
N LEU A 139 -2.83 -15.22 -1.81
CA LEU A 139 -2.15 -13.92 -1.67
C LEU A 139 -1.41 -13.56 -2.95
N GLN A 140 -1.91 -12.53 -3.62
CA GLN A 140 -1.24 -11.98 -4.80
C GLN A 140 0.20 -11.57 -4.47
N GLU A 141 1.12 -11.91 -5.36
CA GLU A 141 2.57 -11.69 -5.21
C GLU A 141 3.14 -12.26 -3.90
N ARG A 142 2.38 -13.13 -3.23
CA ARG A 142 2.74 -13.72 -1.94
C ARG A 142 3.06 -12.67 -0.88
N ALA A 143 2.49 -11.48 -1.05
CA ALA A 143 2.65 -10.37 -0.12
C ALA A 143 1.96 -10.69 1.20
N TYR A 144 2.69 -10.59 2.30
CA TYR A 144 2.21 -10.94 3.62
C TYR A 144 2.64 -9.89 4.65
N HIS A 145 1.75 -9.57 5.57
CA HIS A 145 2.01 -8.77 6.77
C HIS A 145 1.33 -9.41 7.98
N SER A 146 1.85 -9.15 9.18
CA SER A 146 1.45 -9.84 10.40
C SER A 146 0.03 -9.56 10.91
N GLN A 147 -0.70 -8.59 10.35
CA GLN A 147 -2.13 -8.35 10.62
C GLN A 147 -3.08 -9.00 9.60
N LEU A 148 -2.53 -9.67 8.59
CA LEU A 148 -3.34 -10.38 7.59
C LEU A 148 -4.30 -11.43 8.22
N PRO A 149 -3.95 -12.19 9.28
CA PRO A 149 -4.88 -13.12 9.93
C PRO A 149 -6.20 -12.48 10.34
N TRP A 150 -6.21 -11.25 10.82
CA TRP A 150 -7.43 -10.51 11.14
C TRP A 150 -8.27 -10.24 9.89
N ILE A 151 -7.65 -9.79 8.81
CA ILE A 151 -8.30 -9.51 7.52
C ILE A 151 -8.97 -10.78 6.98
N LEU A 152 -8.24 -11.89 6.92
CA LEU A 152 -8.74 -13.16 6.40
C LEU A 152 -9.92 -13.68 7.20
N LYS A 153 -9.81 -13.69 8.54
CA LYS A 153 -10.88 -14.13 9.42
C LYS A 153 -12.16 -13.31 9.22
N ASN A 154 -12.03 -11.98 9.11
CA ASN A 154 -13.18 -11.09 8.93
C ASN A 154 -13.71 -11.09 7.48
N ALA A 155 -12.90 -11.47 6.50
CA ALA A 155 -13.37 -11.80 5.16
C ALA A 155 -14.09 -13.16 5.09
N GLY A 156 -14.01 -13.98 6.15
CA GLY A 156 -14.72 -15.26 6.26
C GLY A 156 -13.89 -16.48 5.86
N VAL A 157 -12.58 -16.34 5.66
CA VAL A 157 -11.67 -17.41 5.23
C VAL A 157 -10.75 -17.89 6.35
N SER A 158 -10.31 -19.12 6.29
CA SER A 158 -9.60 -19.78 7.39
C SER A 158 -8.16 -20.16 7.11
N TRP A 159 -7.74 -20.30 5.83
CA TRP A 159 -6.37 -20.66 5.50
C TRP A 159 -5.84 -19.92 4.28
N THR A 160 -4.50 -19.75 4.21
CA THR A 160 -3.80 -19.13 3.09
C THR A 160 -2.45 -19.82 2.86
N PRO A 161 -2.00 -20.00 1.60
CA PRO A 161 -0.66 -20.46 1.29
C PRO A 161 0.35 -19.33 1.48
N ILE A 162 1.48 -19.62 2.16
CA ILE A 162 2.56 -18.66 2.40
C ILE A 162 3.92 -19.36 2.19
N ILE A 163 4.86 -18.63 1.60
CA ILE A 163 6.26 -19.05 1.56
C ILE A 163 6.90 -18.73 2.91
N THR A 164 7.25 -19.75 3.67
CA THR A 164 7.89 -19.61 4.99
C THR A 164 9.42 -19.80 4.89
N ASN A 165 10.14 -19.27 5.87
CA ASN A 165 11.60 -19.41 5.96
C ASN A 165 12.06 -20.75 6.57
N ASP A 166 11.13 -21.47 7.17
CA ASP A 166 11.39 -22.75 7.78
C ASP A 166 10.97 -23.93 6.86
N ASP A 167 11.59 -25.09 7.06
CA ASP A 167 11.24 -26.32 6.35
C ASP A 167 9.96 -26.94 6.95
N SER A 168 8.90 -26.13 7.12
CA SER A 168 7.61 -26.62 7.61
C SER A 168 6.95 -27.54 6.59
N TRP A 169 6.66 -28.76 7.01
CA TRP A 169 5.98 -29.79 6.22
C TRP A 169 4.48 -29.88 6.48
N PHE A 170 3.99 -29.14 7.49
CA PHE A 170 2.61 -29.23 7.95
C PHE A 170 1.97 -27.85 8.01
N PRO A 171 0.67 -27.73 7.69
CA PRO A 171 -0.07 -26.54 8.02
C PRO A 171 0.00 -26.23 9.51
N PHE A 172 0.11 -24.95 9.84
CA PHE A 172 0.17 -24.46 11.22
C PHE A 172 -0.81 -23.30 11.43
N ARG A 173 -1.17 -23.04 12.69
CA ARG A 173 -1.93 -21.85 13.06
C ARG A 173 -1.03 -20.63 12.96
N LEU A 174 -1.47 -19.68 12.16
CA LEU A 174 -0.80 -18.41 11.93
C LEU A 174 -1.40 -17.39 12.87
N ARG A 175 -0.60 -16.88 13.80
CA ARG A 175 -1.03 -15.86 14.76
C ARG A 175 -0.76 -14.47 14.20
N GLY A 176 -1.78 -13.59 14.19
CA GLY A 176 -1.66 -12.15 13.94
C GLY A 176 -1.10 -11.39 15.16
N GLN A 177 -0.72 -10.15 14.98
CA GLN A 177 -0.26 -9.27 16.08
C GLN A 177 -1.34 -9.06 17.14
N ASP A 178 -2.59 -8.98 16.73
CA ASP A 178 -3.78 -8.86 17.60
C ASP A 178 -4.17 -10.18 18.30
N GLY A 179 -3.44 -11.27 18.04
CA GLY A 179 -3.73 -12.61 18.53
C GLY A 179 -4.76 -13.40 17.72
N THR A 180 -5.29 -12.84 16.63
CA THR A 180 -6.18 -13.56 15.71
C THR A 180 -5.46 -14.73 15.06
N LEU A 181 -6.15 -15.85 14.92
CA LEU A 181 -5.62 -17.07 14.31
C LEU A 181 -6.27 -17.33 12.95
N SER A 182 -5.43 -17.62 11.96
CA SER A 182 -5.78 -18.27 10.69
C SER A 182 -4.90 -19.50 10.49
N VAL A 183 -4.95 -20.16 9.33
CA VAL A 183 -4.08 -21.30 9.04
C VAL A 183 -3.13 -20.95 7.90
N CYS A 184 -1.85 -21.14 8.09
CA CYS A 184 -0.83 -21.12 7.05
C CYS A 184 -0.66 -22.51 6.44
N VAL A 185 -0.63 -22.58 5.12
CA VAL A 185 -0.19 -23.72 4.34
C VAL A 185 1.17 -23.41 3.73
N PRO A 186 2.27 -24.00 4.23
CA PRO A 186 3.60 -23.70 3.70
C PRO A 186 3.75 -24.09 2.24
N ILE A 187 4.22 -23.15 1.40
CA ILE A 187 4.50 -23.40 -0.02
C ILE A 187 5.90 -23.98 -0.19
N THR A 188 5.98 -25.06 -0.95
CA THR A 188 7.24 -25.73 -1.31
C THR A 188 7.73 -25.16 -2.65
N ARG A 189 8.96 -24.62 -2.69
CA ARG A 189 9.46 -23.84 -3.85
C ARG A 189 9.94 -24.64 -5.04
N GLU A 190 10.33 -25.92 -4.87
CA GLU A 190 11.05 -26.66 -5.92
C GLU A 190 10.23 -27.83 -6.49
N ARG A 191 9.45 -27.56 -7.53
CA ARG A 191 8.68 -28.57 -8.24
C ARG A 191 9.53 -29.69 -8.80
N SER A 192 10.69 -29.38 -9.38
CA SER A 192 11.59 -30.36 -9.99
C SER A 192 12.13 -31.40 -9.00
N LYS A 193 12.04 -31.14 -7.69
CA LYS A 193 12.55 -31.99 -6.61
C LYS A 193 11.46 -32.68 -5.78
N ILE A 194 10.25 -32.83 -6.32
CA ILE A 194 9.11 -33.45 -5.59
C ILE A 194 9.46 -34.82 -5.01
N GLY A 195 10.12 -35.69 -5.77
CA GLY A 195 10.53 -37.00 -5.29
C GLY A 195 11.53 -36.98 -4.14
N GLU A 196 12.53 -36.08 -4.20
CA GLU A 196 13.48 -35.85 -3.10
C GLU A 196 12.78 -35.30 -1.86
N GLN A 197 11.90 -34.32 -2.06
CA GLN A 197 11.12 -33.73 -0.97
C GLN A 197 10.23 -34.76 -0.31
N ALA A 198 9.51 -35.58 -1.08
CA ALA A 198 8.68 -36.65 -0.54
C ALA A 198 9.50 -37.71 0.22
N THR A 199 10.70 -38.00 -0.24
CA THR A 199 11.61 -38.94 0.46
C THR A 199 12.08 -38.38 1.79
N ARG A 200 12.39 -37.10 1.87
CA ARG A 200 12.82 -36.36 3.08
C ARG A 200 11.66 -36.05 4.03
N ALA A 201 10.48 -35.82 3.50
CA ALA A 201 9.32 -35.37 4.27
C ALA A 201 8.91 -36.41 5.34
N PRO A 202 8.44 -36.02 6.51
CA PRO A 202 7.87 -36.89 7.50
C PRO A 202 6.58 -37.57 7.01
N LYS A 203 6.14 -38.64 7.66
CA LYS A 203 4.86 -39.30 7.37
C LYS A 203 3.71 -38.32 7.53
N ASN A 204 2.80 -38.31 6.57
CA ASN A 204 1.64 -37.44 6.45
C ASN A 204 2.00 -35.95 6.23
N ALA A 205 3.20 -35.60 5.78
CA ALA A 205 3.54 -34.25 5.36
C ALA A 205 2.67 -33.80 4.18
N LEU A 206 2.50 -32.47 4.05
CA LEU A 206 1.85 -31.83 2.91
C LEU A 206 2.89 -31.07 2.07
N ILE A 207 3.07 -31.44 0.83
CA ILE A 207 3.83 -30.71 -0.16
C ILE A 207 2.83 -29.81 -0.89
N CYS A 208 2.95 -28.49 -0.72
CA CYS A 208 2.11 -27.51 -1.39
C CYS A 208 2.91 -26.86 -2.52
N ILE A 209 2.47 -27.10 -3.75
CA ILE A 209 3.07 -26.52 -4.95
C ILE A 209 2.17 -25.42 -5.45
N GLU A 210 2.77 -24.28 -5.71
CA GLU A 210 2.10 -23.13 -6.31
C GLU A 210 2.67 -22.88 -7.68
N GLU A 211 1.80 -22.60 -8.65
CA GLU A 211 2.19 -22.14 -9.98
C GLU A 211 1.26 -21.07 -10.52
N ASP A 212 1.89 -20.13 -11.21
CA ASP A 212 1.20 -19.16 -12.03
C ASP A 212 0.61 -19.87 -13.24
N TYR A 213 -0.69 -19.75 -13.40
CA TYR A 213 -1.48 -20.45 -14.39
C TYR A 213 -1.26 -19.96 -15.82
N GLU A 214 -0.62 -18.84 -15.95
CA GLU A 214 -0.27 -18.22 -17.23
C GLU A 214 0.73 -19.04 -18.05
N ILE A 215 1.36 -20.07 -17.41
CA ILE A 215 2.27 -21.00 -18.07
C ILE A 215 1.50 -22.29 -18.37
N PRO A 216 1.01 -22.50 -19.60
CA PRO A 216 0.32 -23.74 -19.96
C PRO A 216 1.24 -24.95 -19.75
N GLN A 217 0.71 -26.06 -19.19
CA GLN A 217 1.34 -27.40 -19.12
C GLN A 217 2.17 -27.70 -17.85
N SER A 218 2.32 -26.81 -16.91
CA SER A 218 3.06 -27.12 -15.68
C SER A 218 2.39 -28.22 -14.85
N PHE A 219 1.04 -28.23 -14.79
CA PHE A 219 0.28 -29.20 -14.01
C PHE A 219 0.39 -30.62 -14.58
N THR A 220 0.39 -30.81 -15.92
CA THR A 220 0.56 -32.13 -16.55
C THR A 220 1.92 -32.70 -16.26
N SER A 221 2.99 -31.90 -16.34
CA SER A 221 4.34 -32.35 -16.02
C SER A 221 4.49 -32.68 -14.52
N THR A 222 3.85 -31.95 -13.65
CA THR A 222 3.86 -32.19 -12.19
C THR A 222 3.11 -33.50 -11.86
N TYR A 223 1.97 -33.72 -12.48
CA TYR A 223 1.23 -34.97 -12.34
C TYR A 223 2.07 -36.16 -12.78
N GLN A 224 2.72 -36.07 -13.94
CA GLN A 224 3.58 -37.15 -14.47
C GLN A 224 4.77 -37.43 -13.55
N LEU A 225 5.44 -36.39 -13.01
CA LEU A 225 6.52 -36.55 -12.03
C LEU A 225 6.07 -37.32 -10.78
N VAL A 226 4.87 -37.03 -10.26
CA VAL A 226 4.30 -37.78 -9.13
C VAL A 226 3.97 -39.22 -9.50
N ALA A 227 3.38 -39.45 -10.68
CA ALA A 227 3.04 -40.80 -11.17
C ALA A 227 4.28 -41.67 -11.38
N ASP A 228 5.34 -41.13 -11.98
CA ASP A 228 6.60 -41.83 -12.20
C ASP A 228 7.30 -42.13 -10.86
N PHE A 229 7.35 -41.17 -9.95
CA PHE A 229 7.89 -41.39 -8.62
C PHE A 229 7.15 -42.50 -7.86
N ASN A 230 5.81 -42.51 -7.89
CA ASN A 230 5.00 -43.52 -7.21
C ASN A 230 5.21 -44.91 -7.78
N LYS A 231 5.49 -45.04 -9.10
CA LYS A 231 5.80 -46.29 -9.78
C LYS A 231 7.17 -46.85 -9.38
N GLU A 232 8.17 -45.97 -9.21
CA GLU A 232 9.56 -46.32 -8.92
C GLU A 232 9.84 -46.52 -7.42
N SER A 233 9.23 -45.69 -6.57
CA SER A 233 9.46 -45.69 -5.13
C SER A 233 8.85 -46.89 -4.44
N LYS A 234 9.67 -47.61 -3.65
CA LYS A 234 9.22 -48.77 -2.84
C LYS A 234 8.74 -48.35 -1.45
N ASP A 235 9.26 -47.23 -0.95
CA ASP A 235 9.14 -46.84 0.46
C ASP A 235 8.18 -45.65 0.70
N VAL A 236 7.90 -44.86 -0.34
CA VAL A 236 7.09 -43.64 -0.26
C VAL A 236 5.99 -43.66 -1.32
N GLU A 237 4.81 -43.24 -0.93
CA GLU A 237 3.65 -42.97 -1.80
C GLU A 237 3.21 -41.51 -1.68
N ILE A 238 3.12 -40.77 -2.78
CA ILE A 238 2.57 -39.43 -2.87
C ILE A 238 1.10 -39.50 -3.26
N ILE A 239 0.24 -38.84 -2.48
CA ILE A 239 -1.21 -38.87 -2.66
C ILE A 239 -1.72 -37.44 -2.87
N TRP A 240 -2.46 -37.22 -3.94
CA TRP A 240 -3.12 -35.93 -4.22
C TRP A 240 -4.25 -35.67 -3.24
N ILE A 241 -4.33 -34.45 -2.72
CA ILE A 241 -5.32 -34.01 -1.72
C ILE A 241 -5.61 -32.52 -1.88
N THR A 242 -6.84 -32.08 -1.57
CA THR A 242 -7.12 -30.66 -1.40
C THR A 242 -6.70 -30.19 0.01
N VAL A 243 -6.41 -28.90 0.18
CA VAL A 243 -6.08 -28.35 1.51
C VAL A 243 -7.23 -28.56 2.49
N LYS A 244 -8.47 -28.33 2.06
CA LYS A 244 -9.68 -28.57 2.87
C LYS A 244 -9.75 -30.01 3.39
N GLU A 245 -9.55 -30.98 2.50
CA GLU A 245 -9.53 -32.41 2.86
C GLU A 245 -8.38 -32.73 3.80
N TYR A 246 -7.18 -32.18 3.55
CA TYR A 246 -6.01 -32.40 4.40
C TYR A 246 -6.23 -31.89 5.82
N ILE A 247 -6.67 -30.64 5.98
CA ILE A 247 -6.95 -30.03 7.30
C ILE A 247 -8.05 -30.83 8.02
N LYS A 248 -9.10 -31.21 7.32
CA LYS A 248 -10.16 -32.06 7.90
C LYS A 248 -9.64 -33.40 8.43
N ARG A 249 -8.70 -34.02 7.70
CA ARG A 249 -8.17 -35.36 8.03
C ARG A 249 -7.11 -35.33 9.13
N PHE A 250 -6.21 -34.36 9.13
CA PHE A 250 -5.03 -34.35 10.00
C PHE A 250 -5.04 -33.26 11.07
N GLY A 251 -5.92 -32.27 10.90
CA GLY A 251 -5.96 -31.09 11.78
C GLY A 251 -4.75 -30.18 11.60
N VAL A 252 -4.67 -29.17 12.45
CA VAL A 252 -3.58 -28.19 12.55
C VAL A 252 -3.10 -28.15 13.99
N LYS A 253 -1.86 -28.50 14.25
CA LYS A 253 -1.35 -28.74 15.61
C LYS A 253 -0.45 -27.64 16.14
N GLU A 254 0.42 -27.10 15.29
CA GLU A 254 1.39 -26.08 15.68
C GLU A 254 0.80 -24.68 15.58
N GLU A 255 1.36 -23.73 16.31
CA GLU A 255 1.06 -22.31 16.22
C GLU A 255 2.35 -21.54 16.09
N LYS A 256 2.42 -20.65 15.11
CA LYS A 256 3.60 -19.82 14.83
C LYS A 256 3.19 -18.38 14.58
N TYR A 257 4.08 -17.48 14.93
CA TYR A 257 4.04 -16.09 14.48
C TYR A 257 4.98 -15.94 13.30
N VAL A 258 4.51 -15.30 12.23
CA VAL A 258 5.30 -14.95 11.05
C VAL A 258 5.17 -13.45 10.87
N ASP A 259 6.27 -12.74 10.93
CA ASP A 259 6.32 -11.30 10.77
C ASP A 259 6.36 -10.87 9.30
N HIS A 260 6.98 -11.68 8.44
CA HIS A 260 7.10 -11.46 7.01
C HIS A 260 7.15 -12.78 6.23
N SER A 261 6.80 -12.77 4.94
CA SER A 261 7.02 -13.94 4.08
C SER A 261 8.51 -14.11 3.78
N ALA A 262 8.95 -15.34 3.49
CA ALA A 262 10.32 -15.62 3.08
C ALA A 262 10.73 -14.86 1.80
N LYS A 263 9.76 -14.48 0.99
CA LYS A 263 9.96 -13.64 -0.20
C LYS A 263 10.49 -12.25 0.16
N ALA A 264 10.24 -11.77 1.39
CA ALA A 264 10.61 -10.44 1.86
C ALA A 264 12.10 -10.25 2.20
N LEU A 265 12.94 -11.29 2.10
CA LEU A 265 14.36 -11.19 2.50
C LEU A 265 15.32 -10.85 1.36
N SER A 266 14.86 -10.84 0.13
CA SER A 266 15.68 -10.41 -1.01
C SER A 266 15.44 -8.94 -1.37
N LYS A 267 16.43 -8.31 -1.97
CA LYS A 267 16.35 -6.92 -2.44
C LYS A 267 15.14 -6.67 -3.33
N GLU A 268 14.84 -7.60 -4.23
CA GLU A 268 13.68 -7.53 -5.11
C GLU A 268 12.37 -7.72 -4.36
N ASN A 269 12.29 -8.80 -3.61
CA ASN A 269 11.02 -9.23 -3.02
C ASN A 269 10.69 -8.45 -1.74
N GLY A 270 11.69 -8.04 -0.95
CA GLY A 270 11.49 -7.30 0.29
C GLY A 270 11.03 -5.88 0.05
N THR A 271 11.50 -5.25 -1.01
CA THR A 271 11.07 -3.90 -1.42
C THR A 271 9.86 -3.92 -2.34
N TYR A 272 9.46 -5.07 -2.85
CA TYR A 272 8.50 -5.16 -3.97
C TYR A 272 8.86 -4.19 -5.09
N SER A 273 10.15 -4.11 -5.43
CA SER A 273 10.72 -3.07 -6.31
C SER A 273 10.05 -2.98 -7.68
N ARG A 274 9.50 -4.07 -8.17
CA ARG A 274 8.72 -4.11 -9.42
C ARG A 274 7.48 -3.20 -9.38
N TRP A 275 6.90 -2.98 -8.18
CA TRP A 275 5.68 -2.19 -7.97
C TRP A 275 5.92 -0.87 -7.23
N THR A 276 7.18 -0.58 -6.84
CA THR A 276 7.49 0.55 -5.95
C THR A 276 8.68 1.39 -6.38
N ALA A 277 9.42 0.99 -7.42
CA ALA A 277 10.66 1.67 -7.80
C ALA A 277 10.59 2.41 -9.15
N ASP A 278 9.64 2.08 -10.00
CA ASP A 278 9.41 2.79 -11.26
C ASP A 278 8.80 4.19 -10.98
N PRO A 279 9.23 5.26 -11.69
CA PRO A 279 8.71 6.61 -11.47
C PRO A 279 7.19 6.72 -11.61
N LEU A 280 6.60 6.01 -12.57
CA LEU A 280 5.14 6.00 -12.77
C LEU A 280 4.42 5.22 -11.66
N ASP A 281 5.02 4.16 -11.15
CA ASP A 281 4.48 3.40 -10.04
C ASP A 281 4.45 4.22 -8.74
N ILE A 282 5.46 5.06 -8.50
CA ILE A 282 5.49 6.00 -7.38
C ILE A 282 4.37 7.04 -7.51
N ILE A 283 4.14 7.59 -8.70
CA ILE A 283 3.03 8.52 -8.98
C ILE A 283 1.68 7.83 -8.74
N LEU A 284 1.50 6.61 -9.24
CA LEU A 284 0.29 5.82 -9.01
C LEU A 284 0.09 5.51 -7.53
N GLN A 285 1.16 5.18 -6.79
CA GLN A 285 1.07 4.93 -5.34
C GLN A 285 0.70 6.20 -4.57
N ASN A 286 1.24 7.35 -4.94
CA ASN A 286 0.84 8.62 -4.34
C ASN A 286 -0.67 8.87 -4.52
N GLN A 287 -1.18 8.68 -5.74
CA GLN A 287 -2.61 8.83 -6.02
C GLN A 287 -3.47 7.77 -5.31
N THR A 288 -2.97 6.54 -5.20
CA THR A 288 -3.61 5.47 -4.42
C THR A 288 -3.77 5.89 -2.96
N ASN A 289 -2.68 6.37 -2.33
CA ASN A 289 -2.68 6.84 -0.95
C ASN A 289 -3.68 7.99 -0.75
N GLN A 290 -3.71 8.95 -1.68
CA GLN A 290 -4.65 10.06 -1.62
C GLN A 290 -6.11 9.59 -1.72
N SER A 291 -6.40 8.65 -2.63
CA SER A 291 -7.76 8.12 -2.81
C SER A 291 -8.26 7.34 -1.59
N MET A 292 -7.38 6.54 -0.96
CA MET A 292 -7.71 5.84 0.29
C MET A 292 -8.06 6.81 1.41
N LYS A 293 -7.28 7.88 1.57
CA LYS A 293 -7.53 8.93 2.58
C LYS A 293 -8.81 9.71 2.31
N ASP A 294 -9.04 10.13 1.08
CA ASP A 294 -10.26 10.86 0.70
C ASP A 294 -11.51 9.98 0.91
N PHE A 295 -11.44 8.70 0.56
CA PHE A 295 -12.55 7.76 0.77
C PHE A 295 -12.84 7.52 2.25
N ARG A 296 -11.81 7.29 3.09
CA ARG A 296 -11.94 7.20 4.55
C ARG A 296 -12.58 8.48 5.12
N ALA A 297 -12.09 9.62 4.70
CA ALA A 297 -12.60 10.93 5.12
C ALA A 297 -14.09 11.11 4.76
N ALA A 298 -14.48 10.77 3.54
CA ALA A 298 -15.87 10.88 3.09
C ALA A 298 -16.83 10.00 3.92
N LYS A 299 -16.40 8.77 4.27
CA LYS A 299 -17.17 7.89 5.17
C LYS A 299 -17.36 8.52 6.54
N ILE A 300 -16.27 9.01 7.16
CA ILE A 300 -16.30 9.65 8.49
C ILE A 300 -17.22 10.90 8.45
N VAL A 301 -17.07 11.76 7.46
CA VAL A 301 -17.87 12.99 7.32
C VAL A 301 -19.36 12.67 7.15
N ASN A 302 -19.71 11.70 6.30
CA ASN A 302 -21.10 11.27 6.12
C ASN A 302 -21.66 10.68 7.42
N ALA A 303 -20.89 9.86 8.12
CA ALA A 303 -21.33 9.25 9.40
C ALA A 303 -21.56 10.31 10.48
N LEU A 304 -20.63 11.27 10.64
CA LEU A 304 -20.77 12.37 11.59
C LEU A 304 -21.95 13.29 11.24
N ALA A 305 -22.16 13.59 9.95
CA ALA A 305 -23.28 14.41 9.51
C ALA A 305 -24.63 13.74 9.81
N ARG A 306 -24.74 12.43 9.60
CA ARG A 306 -25.97 11.68 9.94
C ARG A 306 -26.20 11.59 11.45
N GLU A 307 -25.13 11.31 12.21
CA GLU A 307 -25.25 11.13 13.66
C GLU A 307 -25.56 12.44 14.38
N GLN A 308 -24.93 13.56 13.98
CA GLN A 308 -25.06 14.84 14.67
C GLN A 308 -26.20 15.72 14.15
N PHE A 309 -26.44 15.68 12.83
CA PHE A 309 -27.41 16.58 12.18
C PHE A 309 -28.59 15.86 11.53
N GLY A 310 -28.60 14.53 11.50
CA GLY A 310 -29.61 13.73 10.79
C GLY A 310 -29.55 13.86 9.26
N VAL A 311 -28.43 14.40 8.71
CA VAL A 311 -28.28 14.68 7.28
C VAL A 311 -27.47 13.59 6.59
N ARG A 312 -28.04 13.00 5.52
CA ARG A 312 -27.32 12.08 4.63
C ARG A 312 -26.60 12.89 3.55
N LEU A 313 -25.28 12.77 3.47
CA LEU A 313 -24.45 13.40 2.43
C LEU A 313 -24.16 12.45 1.28
N ASP A 314 -24.22 11.15 1.53
CA ASP A 314 -24.03 10.08 0.56
C ASP A 314 -25.32 9.87 -0.25
N GLU A 315 -25.50 10.71 -1.27
CA GLU A 315 -26.67 10.69 -2.15
C GLU A 315 -26.58 9.60 -3.21
N PRO A 316 -27.70 9.23 -3.86
CA PRO A 316 -27.69 8.37 -5.05
C PRO A 316 -26.73 8.91 -6.11
N PHE A 317 -25.92 8.02 -6.68
CA PHE A 317 -24.98 8.41 -7.73
C PHE A 317 -25.72 8.68 -9.03
N LEU A 318 -25.63 9.92 -9.53
CA LEU A 318 -26.09 10.33 -10.85
C LEU A 318 -24.88 10.81 -11.64
N SER A 319 -24.68 10.28 -12.82
CA SER A 319 -23.53 10.66 -13.68
C SER A 319 -23.51 12.13 -14.10
N SER A 320 -24.66 12.83 -13.98
CA SER A 320 -24.78 14.27 -14.23
C SER A 320 -24.28 15.14 -13.09
N ASP A 321 -24.16 14.61 -11.87
CA ASP A 321 -23.96 15.40 -10.65
C ASP A 321 -22.49 15.59 -10.30
N VAL A 322 -21.63 14.75 -10.86
CA VAL A 322 -20.19 14.78 -10.60
C VAL A 322 -19.42 14.60 -11.89
N THR A 323 -18.52 15.53 -12.19
CA THR A 323 -17.58 15.39 -13.30
C THR A 323 -16.48 14.41 -12.90
N LEU A 324 -16.54 13.21 -13.44
CA LEU A 324 -15.46 12.24 -13.33
C LEU A 324 -14.47 12.41 -14.48
N PRO A 325 -13.19 12.04 -14.31
CA PRO A 325 -12.26 11.93 -15.43
C PRO A 325 -12.85 11.05 -16.52
N HIS A 326 -12.78 11.51 -17.77
CA HIS A 326 -13.48 10.88 -18.91
C HIS A 326 -13.19 9.39 -19.04
N SER A 327 -11.92 8.99 -18.86
CA SER A 327 -11.53 7.58 -18.92
C SER A 327 -12.10 6.74 -17.77
N ALA A 328 -12.33 7.31 -16.59
CA ALA A 328 -13.00 6.60 -15.50
C ALA A 328 -14.46 6.32 -15.82
N LEU A 329 -15.16 7.25 -16.46
CA LEU A 329 -16.54 7.07 -16.94
C LEU A 329 -16.62 6.04 -18.06
N THR A 330 -15.83 6.24 -19.12
CA THR A 330 -15.82 5.36 -20.29
C THR A 330 -15.42 3.93 -19.91
N TRP A 331 -14.38 3.80 -19.12
CA TRP A 331 -13.92 2.50 -18.65
C TRP A 331 -14.94 1.79 -17.78
N ASN A 332 -15.59 2.51 -16.87
CA ASN A 332 -16.63 1.93 -16.04
C ASN A 332 -17.88 1.56 -16.83
N ILE A 333 -18.24 2.31 -17.85
CA ILE A 333 -19.34 1.96 -18.76
C ILE A 333 -18.97 0.66 -19.51
N GLU A 334 -17.78 0.58 -20.08
CA GLU A 334 -17.30 -0.62 -20.76
C GLU A 334 -17.16 -1.81 -19.82
N ARG A 335 -16.75 -1.58 -18.56
CA ARG A 335 -16.62 -2.62 -17.53
C ARG A 335 -17.91 -2.84 -16.73
N ALA A 336 -18.83 -1.88 -16.69
CA ALA A 336 -20.18 -2.11 -16.17
C ALA A 336 -20.89 -3.21 -16.94
N ASP A 337 -20.61 -3.32 -18.26
CA ASP A 337 -21.08 -4.46 -19.04
C ASP A 337 -20.44 -5.79 -18.60
N LEU A 338 -19.22 -5.76 -18.01
CA LEU A 338 -18.54 -6.95 -17.48
C LEU A 338 -18.95 -7.29 -16.04
N TYR A 339 -19.35 -6.28 -15.26
CA TYR A 339 -19.79 -6.41 -13.87
C TYR A 339 -21.04 -5.57 -13.61
N PRO A 340 -22.16 -5.81 -14.31
CA PRO A 340 -23.31 -4.91 -14.28
C PRO A 340 -23.86 -4.70 -12.86
N ASP A 341 -23.60 -5.64 -11.95
CA ASP A 341 -24.28 -5.69 -10.67
C ASP A 341 -23.38 -5.55 -9.44
N ILE A 342 -22.05 -5.31 -9.57
CA ILE A 342 -21.17 -5.26 -8.40
C ILE A 342 -21.57 -4.16 -7.44
N GLU A 343 -21.83 -2.95 -7.95
CA GLU A 343 -22.22 -1.83 -7.12
C GLU A 343 -23.58 -2.07 -6.47
N THR A 344 -24.58 -2.50 -7.24
CA THR A 344 -25.92 -2.80 -6.75
C THR A 344 -25.94 -3.98 -5.80
N ARG A 345 -25.19 -5.04 -6.11
CA ARG A 345 -25.25 -6.31 -5.38
C ARG A 345 -24.44 -6.30 -4.09
N TYR A 346 -23.24 -5.68 -4.10
CA TYR A 346 -22.30 -5.78 -2.99
C TYR A 346 -21.98 -4.47 -2.29
N LEU A 347 -22.05 -3.34 -3.00
CA LEU A 347 -21.61 -2.04 -2.48
C LEU A 347 -22.79 -1.05 -2.28
N ALA A 348 -24.00 -1.41 -2.67
CA ALA A 348 -25.19 -0.58 -2.47
C ALA A 348 -25.38 -0.26 -0.98
N ARG A 349 -25.77 0.97 -0.72
CA ARG A 349 -26.03 1.50 0.62
C ARG A 349 -27.51 1.83 0.75
N ASP A 350 -28.17 1.22 1.74
CA ASP A 350 -29.62 1.33 1.89
C ASP A 350 -30.41 0.94 0.60
N GLY A 351 -29.85 0.00 -0.20
CA GLY A 351 -30.46 -0.49 -1.45
C GLY A 351 -30.21 0.39 -2.69
N GLU A 352 -29.39 1.43 -2.57
CA GLU A 352 -29.06 2.36 -3.65
C GLU A 352 -27.56 2.35 -3.96
N VAL A 353 -27.20 2.58 -5.23
CA VAL A 353 -25.83 2.90 -5.63
C VAL A 353 -25.59 4.38 -5.37
N THR A 354 -24.74 4.67 -4.39
CA THR A 354 -24.48 6.03 -3.90
C THR A 354 -23.11 6.54 -4.36
N LEU A 355 -22.81 7.80 -4.02
CA LEU A 355 -21.48 8.38 -4.26
C LEU A 355 -20.37 7.53 -3.59
N LEU A 356 -20.57 7.08 -2.33
CA LEU A 356 -19.62 6.19 -1.64
C LEU A 356 -19.52 4.82 -2.30
N SER A 357 -20.66 4.23 -2.73
CA SER A 357 -20.65 2.95 -3.44
C SER A 357 -19.78 3.02 -4.69
N LYS A 358 -19.95 4.09 -5.47
CA LYS A 358 -19.16 4.31 -6.71
C LYS A 358 -17.70 4.60 -6.40
N ALA A 359 -17.41 5.44 -5.41
CA ALA A 359 -16.05 5.76 -4.99
C ALA A 359 -15.31 4.50 -4.51
N GLU A 360 -15.97 3.66 -3.70
CA GLU A 360 -15.43 2.38 -3.22
C GLU A 360 -15.11 1.44 -4.37
N HIS A 361 -16.03 1.28 -5.33
CA HIS A 361 -15.81 0.42 -6.48
C HIS A 361 -14.61 0.86 -7.33
N LEU A 362 -14.51 2.17 -7.63
CA LEU A 362 -13.38 2.72 -8.36
C LEU A 362 -12.05 2.49 -7.64
N LEU A 363 -12.03 2.67 -6.32
CA LEU A 363 -10.84 2.43 -5.51
C LEU A 363 -10.45 0.94 -5.53
N LEU A 364 -11.38 0.04 -5.18
CA LEU A 364 -11.10 -1.39 -5.09
C LEU A 364 -10.75 -2.01 -6.45
N TRP A 365 -11.31 -1.47 -7.53
CA TRP A 365 -10.97 -1.90 -8.88
C TRP A 365 -9.56 -1.48 -9.29
N ALA A 366 -9.14 -0.27 -8.91
CA ALA A 366 -7.90 0.32 -9.36
C ALA A 366 -6.64 -0.18 -8.62
N VAL A 367 -6.76 -0.77 -7.41
CA VAL A 367 -5.60 -1.25 -6.62
C VAL A 367 -4.94 -2.54 -7.15
N ASN A 368 -5.29 -2.98 -8.34
CA ASN A 368 -4.72 -4.14 -9.01
C ASN A 368 -3.18 -4.05 -9.14
N SER A 369 -2.46 -5.13 -8.81
CA SER A 369 -1.00 -5.18 -8.88
C SER A 369 -0.48 -5.05 -10.32
N ASP A 370 -1.20 -5.57 -11.29
CA ASP A 370 -0.79 -5.55 -12.71
C ASP A 370 -0.81 -4.15 -13.33
N SER A 371 -1.44 -3.19 -12.68
CA SER A 371 -1.42 -1.79 -13.09
C SER A 371 -0.09 -1.08 -12.78
N LYS A 372 0.77 -1.67 -11.97
CA LYS A 372 2.10 -1.17 -11.61
C LYS A 372 3.17 -2.13 -12.15
N GLY A 373 3.66 -3.01 -11.41
CA GLY A 373 4.65 -4.02 -11.78
C GLY A 373 4.45 -4.61 -13.19
N TRP A 374 5.13 -5.50 -13.71
CA TRP A 374 4.90 -6.23 -14.97
C TRP A 374 4.74 -5.36 -16.24
N TYR A 375 5.01 -4.05 -16.18
CA TYR A 375 4.97 -3.12 -17.33
C TYR A 375 3.64 -3.14 -18.08
N PRO A 376 2.54 -2.73 -17.44
CA PRO A 376 1.28 -2.59 -18.11
C PRO A 376 1.39 -1.56 -19.23
N LEU A 377 0.50 -1.65 -20.21
CA LEU A 377 0.39 -0.63 -21.24
C LEU A 377 0.16 0.74 -20.58
N TYR A 378 0.75 1.79 -21.14
CA TYR A 378 0.62 3.17 -20.61
C TYR A 378 -0.84 3.57 -20.42
N GLU A 379 -1.71 3.21 -21.37
CA GLU A 379 -3.14 3.45 -21.30
C GLU A 379 -3.76 2.79 -20.06
N LYS A 380 -3.29 1.61 -19.66
CA LYS A 380 -3.77 0.92 -18.45
C LYS A 380 -3.37 1.63 -17.16
N ARG A 381 -2.16 2.16 -17.11
CA ARG A 381 -1.72 3.01 -16.01
C ARG A 381 -2.58 4.28 -15.92
N CYS A 382 -2.88 4.92 -17.06
CA CYS A 382 -3.78 6.08 -17.13
C CYS A 382 -5.20 5.74 -16.66
N GLU A 383 -5.76 4.61 -17.06
CA GLU A 383 -7.09 4.15 -16.63
C GLU A 383 -7.14 3.96 -15.10
N ARG A 384 -6.11 3.35 -14.51
CA ARG A 384 -6.01 3.19 -13.04
C ARG A 384 -5.88 4.53 -12.34
N LEU A 385 -5.00 5.40 -12.84
CA LEU A 385 -4.84 6.76 -12.32
C LEU A 385 -6.18 7.52 -12.32
N ASN A 386 -6.92 7.47 -13.44
CA ASN A 386 -8.22 8.12 -13.55
C ASN A 386 -9.28 7.50 -12.61
N SER A 387 -9.22 6.19 -12.37
CA SER A 387 -10.12 5.54 -11.41
C SER A 387 -9.84 5.97 -9.97
N PHE A 388 -8.58 6.09 -9.57
CA PHE A 388 -8.21 6.68 -8.28
C PHE A 388 -8.66 8.14 -8.18
N GLN A 389 -8.44 8.95 -9.23
CA GLN A 389 -8.92 10.33 -9.28
C GLN A 389 -10.45 10.41 -9.23
N GLY A 390 -11.15 9.49 -9.88
CA GLY A 390 -12.60 9.37 -9.82
C GLY A 390 -13.10 9.08 -8.40
N SER A 391 -12.49 8.10 -7.72
CA SER A 391 -12.78 7.79 -6.31
C SER A 391 -12.56 9.01 -5.41
N SER A 392 -11.43 9.69 -5.58
CA SER A 392 -11.07 10.92 -4.84
C SER A 392 -12.09 12.05 -5.10
N THR A 393 -12.51 12.25 -6.35
CA THR A 393 -13.49 13.29 -6.75
C THR A 393 -14.85 13.07 -6.07
N LEU A 394 -15.37 11.84 -6.11
CA LEU A 394 -16.64 11.50 -5.46
C LEU A 394 -16.54 11.66 -3.94
N SER A 395 -15.45 11.22 -3.35
CA SER A 395 -15.19 11.35 -1.91
C SER A 395 -15.11 12.83 -1.50
N LYS A 396 -14.39 13.65 -2.25
CA LYS A 396 -14.29 15.10 -2.00
C LYS A 396 -15.64 15.82 -2.15
N ALA A 397 -16.50 15.37 -3.05
CA ALA A 397 -17.85 15.92 -3.17
C ALA A 397 -18.65 15.75 -1.87
N ILE A 398 -18.56 14.60 -1.21
CA ILE A 398 -19.20 14.34 0.09
C ILE A 398 -18.57 15.21 1.19
N ILE A 399 -17.24 15.26 1.24
CA ILE A 399 -16.52 16.11 2.21
C ILE A 399 -16.93 17.57 2.06
N GLN A 400 -16.98 18.07 0.82
CA GLN A 400 -17.38 19.44 0.51
C GLN A 400 -18.83 19.74 0.95
N LYS A 401 -19.77 18.80 0.72
CA LYS A 401 -21.16 18.92 1.22
C LYS A 401 -21.19 19.02 2.75
N GLY A 402 -20.39 18.19 3.44
CA GLY A 402 -20.28 18.25 4.90
C GLY A 402 -19.72 19.57 5.40
N MET A 403 -18.69 20.10 4.75
CA MET A 403 -18.11 21.41 5.09
C MET A 403 -19.11 22.55 4.83
N ASN A 404 -19.85 22.50 3.72
CA ASN A 404 -20.93 23.45 3.44
C ASN A 404 -22.05 23.39 4.49
N LEU A 405 -22.43 22.17 4.93
CA LEU A 405 -23.43 21.99 5.99
C LEU A 405 -22.99 22.70 7.29
N LEU A 406 -21.71 22.56 7.68
CA LEU A 406 -21.14 23.23 8.84
C LEU A 406 -21.12 24.76 8.66
N CYS A 407 -20.62 25.25 7.52
CA CYS A 407 -20.56 26.69 7.24
C CYS A 407 -21.94 27.37 7.28
N ASN A 408 -22.97 26.74 6.70
CA ASN A 408 -24.31 27.30 6.64
C ASN A 408 -25.00 27.39 8.01
N GLN A 409 -24.46 26.75 9.03
CA GLN A 409 -24.92 26.83 10.42
C GLN A 409 -24.08 27.79 11.29
N MET A 410 -23.15 28.54 10.71
CA MET A 410 -22.29 29.50 11.42
C MET A 410 -22.69 30.93 11.07
N LYS A 411 -22.38 31.85 11.99
CA LYS A 411 -22.46 33.29 11.74
C LYS A 411 -21.04 33.84 11.70
N LEU A 412 -20.56 34.20 10.50
CA LEU A 412 -19.20 34.67 10.28
C LEU A 412 -19.21 36.08 9.71
N ASN A 413 -18.37 36.95 10.28
CA ASN A 413 -18.17 38.33 9.84
C ASN A 413 -16.81 38.90 10.31
N GLY A 414 -16.44 40.05 9.83
CA GLY A 414 -15.27 40.81 10.34
C GLY A 414 -13.93 40.43 9.72
N TYR A 415 -13.93 39.56 8.72
CA TYR A 415 -12.75 39.17 7.92
C TYR A 415 -13.09 39.25 6.44
N ASP A 416 -12.07 39.28 5.57
CA ASP A 416 -12.22 39.38 4.13
C ASP A 416 -12.60 37.98 3.55
N HIS A 417 -11.97 36.92 4.09
CA HIS A 417 -12.25 35.53 3.77
C HIS A 417 -12.30 34.68 5.03
N PHE A 418 -12.99 33.52 4.91
CA PHE A 418 -13.06 32.51 5.94
C PHE A 418 -12.64 31.17 5.36
N TYR A 419 -11.80 30.45 6.10
CA TYR A 419 -11.42 29.08 5.79
C TYR A 419 -11.95 28.19 6.91
N LEU A 420 -12.83 27.25 6.54
CA LEU A 420 -13.17 26.13 7.41
C LEU A 420 -12.12 25.05 7.24
N LEU A 421 -11.46 24.68 8.32
CA LEU A 421 -10.49 23.60 8.39
C LEU A 421 -11.16 22.40 9.05
N LEU A 422 -11.18 21.25 8.39
CA LEU A 422 -11.73 20.01 8.91
C LEU A 422 -10.60 19.02 9.19
N ASN A 423 -10.49 18.57 10.42
CA ASN A 423 -9.56 17.57 10.91
C ASN A 423 -10.30 16.27 11.20
N LEU A 424 -9.86 15.17 10.64
CA LEU A 424 -10.44 13.83 10.83
C LEU A 424 -9.49 12.89 11.58
N GLU A 425 -8.64 13.47 12.43
CA GLU A 425 -7.68 12.84 13.31
C GLU A 425 -7.84 13.33 14.75
N PRO A 426 -7.24 12.73 15.76
CA PRO A 426 -7.15 13.29 17.11
C PRO A 426 -6.63 14.73 17.09
N GLU A 427 -6.79 15.44 18.20
CA GLU A 427 -6.29 16.82 18.33
C GLU A 427 -4.80 16.89 17.96
N ARG A 428 -4.46 17.82 17.05
CA ARG A 428 -3.09 18.00 16.57
C ARG A 428 -2.80 19.40 16.12
N THR A 429 -1.54 19.78 16.21
CA THR A 429 -1.02 21.00 15.58
C THR A 429 -0.39 20.64 14.24
N LYS A 430 -0.91 21.21 13.15
CA LYS A 430 -0.46 20.90 11.79
C LYS A 430 -0.22 22.15 10.97
N GLU A 431 0.76 22.11 10.10
CA GLU A 431 0.91 23.05 9.01
C GLU A 431 -0.24 22.89 8.02
N ILE A 432 -0.88 23.99 7.71
CA ILE A 432 -1.92 24.10 6.69
C ILE A 432 -1.41 24.96 5.53
N GLN A 433 -1.81 24.61 4.32
CA GLN A 433 -1.51 25.38 3.12
C GLN A 433 -2.82 25.91 2.52
N LEU A 434 -2.90 27.21 2.32
CA LEU A 434 -4.07 27.89 1.77
C LEU A 434 -3.65 28.75 0.57
N GLU A 435 -4.55 28.90 -0.38
CA GLU A 435 -4.38 29.82 -1.52
C GLU A 435 -5.35 30.99 -1.40
N THR A 436 -4.93 32.17 -1.86
CA THR A 436 -5.74 33.38 -1.85
C THR A 436 -5.34 34.29 -3.02
N ASP A 437 -6.26 35.21 -3.41
CA ASP A 437 -6.03 36.15 -4.48
C ASP A 437 -5.25 37.40 -4.04
N ALA A 438 -5.11 37.62 -2.74
CA ALA A 438 -4.38 38.74 -2.13
C ALA A 438 -3.56 38.31 -0.90
N PRO A 439 -2.48 38.98 -0.58
CA PRO A 439 -1.71 38.64 0.60
C PRO A 439 -2.54 38.85 1.87
N CYS A 440 -2.55 37.86 2.77
CA CYS A 440 -3.35 37.86 3.99
C CYS A 440 -2.54 37.44 5.22
N ASP A 441 -3.02 37.90 6.39
CA ASP A 441 -2.70 37.30 7.69
C ASP A 441 -3.88 36.46 8.15
N LEU A 442 -3.58 35.36 8.85
CA LEU A 442 -4.59 34.39 9.33
C LEU A 442 -4.81 34.53 10.84
N PHE A 443 -6.05 34.34 11.27
CA PHE A 443 -6.47 34.44 12.67
C PHE A 443 -7.36 33.24 13.02
N ASP A 444 -7.14 32.65 14.21
CA ASP A 444 -8.14 31.77 14.80
C ASP A 444 -9.41 32.61 15.05
N TYR A 445 -10.49 32.28 14.37
CA TYR A 445 -11.73 33.04 14.45
C TYR A 445 -12.32 33.05 15.87
N THR A 446 -12.14 31.97 16.64
CA THR A 446 -12.73 31.79 17.96
C THR A 446 -12.01 32.63 19.01
N SER A 447 -10.69 32.69 19.01
CA SER A 447 -9.87 33.45 19.95
C SER A 447 -9.54 34.86 19.46
N GLY A 448 -9.58 35.09 18.14
CA GLY A 448 -9.09 36.30 17.51
C GLY A 448 -7.56 36.42 17.45
N GLU A 449 -6.84 35.36 17.87
CA GLU A 449 -5.37 35.36 17.86
C GLU A 449 -4.83 35.16 16.45
N LYS A 450 -3.76 35.88 16.13
CA LYS A 450 -3.06 35.70 14.85
C LYS A 450 -2.32 34.37 14.83
N LEU A 451 -2.56 33.57 13.79
CA LEU A 451 -1.84 32.30 13.59
C LEU A 451 -0.39 32.60 13.13
N PRO A 452 0.59 31.84 13.61
CA PRO A 452 1.92 31.82 12.99
C PRO A 452 1.76 31.44 11.51
N SER A 453 2.05 32.38 10.62
CA SER A 453 1.81 32.18 9.18
C SER A 453 2.77 32.99 8.32
N GLN A 454 3.01 32.47 7.13
CA GLN A 454 3.79 33.10 6.08
C GLN A 454 2.96 33.12 4.79
N CYS A 455 2.89 34.27 4.14
CA CYS A 455 2.23 34.42 2.84
C CYS A 455 3.26 34.81 1.79
N THR A 456 3.44 33.97 0.77
CA THR A 456 4.38 34.18 -0.34
C THR A 456 3.61 34.30 -1.66
N LEU A 457 4.22 34.93 -2.67
CA LEU A 457 3.71 34.95 -4.03
C LEU A 457 4.47 33.92 -4.86
N GLU A 458 3.76 32.89 -5.34
CA GLU A 458 4.30 31.81 -6.14
C GLU A 458 3.44 31.63 -7.40
N GLU A 459 4.04 31.61 -8.57
CA GLU A 459 3.37 31.40 -9.86
C GLU A 459 2.12 32.29 -10.08
N GLY A 460 2.14 33.50 -9.54
CA GLY A 460 1.05 34.48 -9.69
C GLY A 460 -0.10 34.31 -8.70
N ARG A 461 0.00 33.38 -7.73
CA ARG A 461 -0.95 33.19 -6.63
C ARG A 461 -0.27 33.40 -5.28
N TYR A 462 -1.05 33.84 -4.31
CA TYR A 462 -0.57 33.92 -2.93
C TYR A 462 -0.80 32.60 -2.22
N ARG A 463 0.29 32.02 -1.72
CA ARG A 463 0.25 30.82 -0.87
C ARG A 463 0.51 31.21 0.58
N ILE A 464 -0.32 30.73 1.47
CA ILE A 464 -0.20 30.93 2.90
C ILE A 464 0.13 29.60 3.55
N GLN A 465 1.27 29.52 4.20
CA GLN A 465 1.63 28.45 5.13
C GLN A 465 1.33 28.93 6.55
N ALA A 466 0.59 28.16 7.33
CA ALA A 466 0.26 28.53 8.71
C ALA A 466 0.24 27.33 9.61
N LEU A 467 0.49 27.54 10.89
CA LEU A 467 0.40 26.53 11.93
C LEU A 467 -0.92 26.67 12.67
N ALA A 468 -1.74 25.62 12.68
CA ALA A 468 -3.03 25.61 13.36
C ALA A 468 -3.18 24.41 14.29
N THR A 469 -3.70 24.61 15.52
CA THR A 469 -4.09 23.55 16.43
C THR A 469 -5.55 23.20 16.18
N LEU A 470 -5.76 22.02 15.61
CA LEU A 470 -7.04 21.53 15.13
C LEU A 470 -7.70 20.63 16.16
N PRO A 471 -9.00 20.76 16.44
CA PRO A 471 -9.70 19.90 17.37
C PRO A 471 -9.81 18.47 16.85
N SER A 472 -9.99 17.52 17.79
CA SER A 472 -10.13 16.09 17.50
C SER A 472 -11.37 15.83 16.66
N TYR A 473 -11.23 15.14 15.51
CA TYR A 473 -12.31 14.79 14.58
C TYR A 473 -13.33 15.94 14.47
N GLY A 474 -12.83 17.12 14.16
CA GLY A 474 -13.60 18.35 14.30
C GLY A 474 -13.17 19.41 13.30
N TYR A 475 -13.63 20.60 13.56
CA TYR A 475 -13.40 21.74 12.66
C TYR A 475 -13.01 23.02 13.41
N MET A 476 -12.38 23.92 12.65
CA MET A 476 -11.98 25.24 13.10
C MET A 476 -12.17 26.23 11.95
N VAL A 477 -12.68 27.43 12.27
CA VAL A 477 -12.74 28.54 11.33
C VAL A 477 -11.52 29.43 11.49
N VAL A 478 -10.88 29.77 10.39
CA VAL A 478 -9.78 30.71 10.29
C VAL A 478 -10.25 31.93 9.49
N GLY A 479 -10.14 33.12 10.08
CA GLY A 479 -10.39 34.37 9.39
C GLY A 479 -9.13 34.88 8.71
N ALA A 480 -9.24 35.37 7.49
CA ALA A 480 -8.15 36.00 6.75
C ALA A 480 -8.39 37.50 6.60
N LYS A 481 -7.38 38.30 6.92
CA LYS A 481 -7.38 39.77 6.67
C LYS A 481 -6.32 40.14 5.66
N GLN A 482 -6.72 40.86 4.62
CA GLN A 482 -5.78 41.35 3.63
C GLN A 482 -4.73 42.29 4.23
N LYS A 483 -3.54 42.23 3.68
CA LYS A 483 -2.41 43.09 4.01
C LYS A 483 -1.80 43.67 2.73
N GLU A 484 -1.03 44.70 2.88
CA GLU A 484 -0.49 45.44 1.71
C GLU A 484 0.48 44.61 0.87
N ARG A 485 1.27 43.74 1.49
CA ARG A 485 2.33 42.98 0.80
C ARG A 485 2.48 41.58 1.35
N ALA A 486 2.79 40.64 0.46
CA ALA A 486 3.28 39.31 0.83
C ALA A 486 4.69 39.39 1.41
N GLN A 487 5.07 38.42 2.20
CA GLN A 487 6.43 38.28 2.72
C GLN A 487 7.34 37.84 1.59
N ARG A 488 8.45 38.57 1.38
CA ARG A 488 9.51 38.13 0.49
C ARG A 488 10.49 37.26 1.26
N LEU A 489 10.70 36.05 0.80
CA LEU A 489 11.77 35.20 1.33
C LEU A 489 13.12 35.71 0.83
N GLU A 490 14.05 35.89 1.76
CA GLU A 490 15.40 36.40 1.47
C GLU A 490 16.40 35.23 1.57
N TRP A 491 16.88 34.80 0.41
CA TRP A 491 17.91 33.79 0.33
C TRP A 491 19.29 34.42 0.33
N THR A 492 20.09 34.07 1.34
CA THR A 492 21.47 34.57 1.51
C THR A 492 22.47 33.41 1.46
N PRO A 493 23.69 33.63 0.98
CA PRO A 493 24.75 32.61 1.09
C PRO A 493 24.93 32.18 2.55
N GLY A 494 24.97 30.88 2.78
CA GLY A 494 25.13 30.32 4.13
C GLY A 494 24.98 28.80 4.10
N THR A 495 25.62 28.10 5.02
CA THR A 495 25.71 26.64 5.03
C THR A 495 24.98 25.98 6.19
N SER A 496 24.43 26.74 7.14
CA SER A 496 23.84 26.16 8.35
C SER A 496 22.61 26.92 8.83
N ILE A 497 21.63 26.18 9.31
CA ILE A 497 20.41 26.68 9.98
C ILE A 497 20.16 25.91 11.27
N SER A 498 19.52 26.55 12.25
CA SER A 498 19.18 25.91 13.53
C SER A 498 17.84 26.42 14.06
N GLN A 499 17.05 25.50 14.62
CA GLN A 499 15.82 25.80 15.36
C GLN A 499 15.46 24.65 16.30
N ASN A 500 14.93 24.95 17.48
CA ASN A 500 14.37 23.97 18.43
C ASN A 500 15.29 22.77 18.73
N GLY A 501 16.60 22.98 18.82
CA GLY A 501 17.58 21.90 19.08
C GLY A 501 17.96 21.06 17.87
N ILE A 502 17.42 21.37 16.69
CA ILE A 502 17.84 20.77 15.41
C ILE A 502 18.77 21.73 14.70
N THR A 503 19.89 21.22 14.20
CA THR A 503 20.83 21.98 13.35
C THR A 503 21.08 21.20 12.07
N LEU A 504 20.99 21.87 10.93
CA LEU A 504 21.36 21.37 9.61
C LEU A 504 22.56 22.14 9.08
N THR A 505 23.54 21.41 8.57
CA THR A 505 24.75 22.01 7.98
C THR A 505 25.09 21.32 6.68
N ALA A 506 25.18 22.05 5.58
CA ALA A 506 25.69 21.53 4.31
C ALA A 506 27.21 21.41 4.37
N LEU A 507 27.71 20.19 4.11
CA LEU A 507 29.14 19.82 4.16
C LEU A 507 29.54 19.11 2.85
N GLY A 508 29.75 19.92 1.82
CA GLY A 508 30.14 19.40 0.52
C GLY A 508 29.00 18.58 -0.15
N ASP A 509 29.12 17.26 -0.13
CA ASP A 509 28.21 16.32 -0.79
C ASP A 509 27.06 15.80 0.10
N HIS A 510 26.95 16.28 1.34
CA HIS A 510 25.91 15.85 2.28
C HIS A 510 25.43 16.96 3.19
N VAL A 511 24.26 16.75 3.79
CA VAL A 511 23.73 17.59 4.88
C VAL A 511 23.87 16.83 6.18
N GLN A 512 24.55 17.45 7.14
CA GLN A 512 24.64 16.94 8.51
C GLN A 512 23.45 17.47 9.32
N MET A 513 22.68 16.58 9.92
CA MET A 513 21.62 16.88 10.87
C MET A 513 22.10 16.52 12.28
N LYS A 514 22.04 17.50 13.19
CA LYS A 514 22.25 17.28 14.64
C LYS A 514 20.94 17.52 15.37
N ALA A 515 20.49 16.54 16.14
CA ALA A 515 19.26 16.61 16.93
C ALA A 515 19.33 15.61 18.09
N ASN A 516 18.82 15.97 19.28
CA ASN A 516 18.75 15.08 20.44
C ASN A 516 20.09 14.42 20.84
N GLY A 517 21.22 15.12 20.63
CA GLY A 517 22.56 14.59 20.87
C GLY A 517 23.02 13.53 19.84
N GLN A 518 22.27 13.35 18.78
CA GLN A 518 22.61 12.47 17.66
C GLN A 518 23.04 13.27 16.45
N THR A 519 23.87 12.67 15.60
CA THR A 519 24.30 13.24 14.32
C THR A 519 23.91 12.25 13.23
N SER A 520 23.26 12.74 12.18
CA SER A 520 22.93 11.96 10.99
C SER A 520 23.47 12.69 9.76
N GLU A 521 23.93 11.93 8.77
CA GLU A 521 24.37 12.44 7.47
C GLU A 521 23.30 12.07 6.43
N ILE A 522 22.90 13.05 5.63
CA ILE A 522 21.85 12.92 4.62
C ILE A 522 22.47 13.26 3.27
N ARG A 523 22.44 12.32 2.33
CA ARG A 523 23.00 12.53 0.99
C ARG A 523 22.26 11.74 -0.07
N LEU A 524 22.39 12.16 -1.32
CA LEU A 524 21.98 11.35 -2.45
C LEU A 524 23.03 10.25 -2.72
N ALA A 525 22.56 9.06 -3.09
CA ALA A 525 23.45 7.99 -3.52
C ALA A 525 24.09 8.32 -4.86
N PRO A 526 25.34 7.88 -5.12
CA PRO A 526 25.90 7.93 -6.46
C PRO A 526 25.03 7.20 -7.47
N MET A 527 24.76 7.84 -8.60
CA MET A 527 23.94 7.28 -9.67
C MET A 527 24.64 7.33 -11.03
N LYS A 528 24.20 6.49 -11.94
CA LYS A 528 24.61 6.52 -13.35
C LYS A 528 23.41 6.92 -14.22
N LEU A 529 23.68 7.69 -15.24
CA LEU A 529 22.72 8.24 -16.17
C LEU A 529 22.98 7.75 -17.59
N LYS A 530 21.90 7.56 -18.37
CA LYS A 530 21.98 7.30 -19.82
C LYS A 530 20.88 8.10 -20.52
N VAL A 531 21.27 9.09 -21.31
CA VAL A 531 20.31 9.91 -22.05
C VAL A 531 19.90 9.20 -23.34
N LEU A 532 18.61 9.03 -23.57
CA LEU A 532 18.11 8.24 -24.70
C LEU A 532 18.46 8.83 -26.07
N ALA A 533 18.64 10.14 -26.15
CA ALA A 533 19.04 10.80 -27.41
C ALA A 533 20.45 10.37 -27.89
N GLU A 534 21.31 9.85 -27.01
CA GLU A 534 22.65 9.38 -27.33
C GLU A 534 22.69 7.90 -27.77
N MET A 535 21.57 7.18 -27.71
CA MET A 535 21.51 5.73 -28.00
C MET A 535 21.64 5.40 -29.50
N ASN A 536 21.59 6.38 -30.39
CA ASN A 536 21.65 6.18 -31.84
C ASN A 536 23.08 6.00 -32.39
N ASP A 537 24.12 6.03 -31.56
CA ASP A 537 25.50 5.96 -32.01
C ASP A 537 26.06 4.53 -32.14
N GLY A 538 25.27 3.51 -31.90
CA GLY A 538 25.64 2.09 -32.03
C GLY A 538 26.62 1.57 -30.97
N LYS A 539 26.89 2.33 -29.91
CA LYS A 539 27.81 1.97 -28.81
C LYS A 539 27.02 1.57 -27.56
N GLY A 540 26.32 0.44 -27.60
CA GLY A 540 25.32 0.01 -26.62
C GLY A 540 25.68 0.19 -25.14
N ASP A 541 26.67 -0.50 -24.61
CA ASP A 541 26.90 -0.60 -23.14
C ASP A 541 27.77 0.51 -22.54
N ASP A 542 28.56 1.24 -23.33
CA ASP A 542 29.44 2.28 -22.84
C ASP A 542 28.75 3.61 -22.50
N ALA A 543 27.44 3.71 -22.72
CA ALA A 543 26.67 4.94 -22.56
C ALA A 543 26.22 5.25 -21.11
N TRP A 544 26.43 4.36 -20.15
CA TRP A 544 26.16 4.66 -18.74
C TRP A 544 27.29 5.48 -18.13
N ARG A 545 26.99 6.72 -17.73
CA ARG A 545 27.98 7.63 -17.14
C ARG A 545 27.59 8.00 -15.71
N PRO A 546 28.57 8.16 -14.79
CA PRO A 546 28.27 8.73 -13.48
C PRO A 546 27.57 10.09 -13.62
N ALA A 547 26.57 10.35 -12.78
CA ALA A 547 26.01 11.68 -12.64
C ALA A 547 27.03 12.59 -11.99
N THR A 548 27.60 13.52 -12.74
CA THR A 548 28.68 14.40 -12.26
C THR A 548 28.15 15.82 -12.11
N PRO A 549 28.38 16.47 -10.96
CA PRO A 549 28.04 17.88 -10.80
C PRO A 549 28.82 18.76 -11.78
N TYR A 550 28.12 19.69 -12.42
CA TYR A 550 28.72 20.71 -13.27
C TYR A 550 28.96 22.00 -12.46
N GLY A 551 30.12 22.11 -11.88
CA GLY A 551 30.51 23.21 -10.99
C GLY A 551 30.14 22.96 -9.51
N GLU A 552 30.41 23.97 -8.69
CA GLU A 552 30.10 23.91 -7.25
C GLU A 552 28.62 24.13 -6.96
N PRO A 553 28.02 23.41 -6.00
CA PRO A 553 26.64 23.61 -5.60
C PRO A 553 26.42 25.03 -5.05
N ARG A 554 25.30 25.63 -5.38
CA ARG A 554 24.86 26.89 -4.79
C ARG A 554 24.15 26.63 -3.50
N ILE A 555 24.72 27.09 -2.37
CA ILE A 555 24.15 26.88 -1.04
C ILE A 555 23.65 28.18 -0.48
N GLN A 556 22.40 28.22 -0.05
CA GLN A 556 21.74 29.40 0.49
C GLN A 556 20.87 29.05 1.70
N ILE A 557 20.68 29.99 2.58
CA ILE A 557 19.76 29.89 3.73
C ILE A 557 18.68 30.96 3.66
N CYS A 558 17.52 30.64 4.19
CA CYS A 558 16.43 31.59 4.43
C CYS A 558 16.01 31.47 5.90
N THR A 559 16.13 32.56 6.65
CA THR A 559 15.80 32.61 8.08
C THR A 559 14.68 33.60 8.42
N ASN A 560 14.17 34.32 7.42
CA ASN A 560 13.06 35.24 7.57
C ASN A 560 11.70 34.66 7.22
N GLY A 561 11.61 33.34 6.92
CA GLY A 561 10.38 32.61 6.71
C GLY A 561 9.69 32.17 8.02
N LEU A 562 8.57 31.44 7.89
CA LEU A 562 7.90 30.78 9.02
C LEU A 562 8.84 29.77 9.69
N TRP A 563 9.63 29.10 8.86
CA TRP A 563 10.64 28.12 9.24
C TRP A 563 11.98 28.43 8.58
N PRO A 564 13.12 28.18 9.26
CA PRO A 564 14.43 28.30 8.63
C PRO A 564 14.61 27.22 7.57
N GLN A 565 15.18 27.59 6.44
CA GLN A 565 15.39 26.72 5.27
C GLN A 565 16.83 26.76 4.82
N LEU A 566 17.35 25.58 4.40
CA LEU A 566 18.64 25.40 3.74
C LEU A 566 18.36 24.89 2.32
N ARG A 567 18.83 25.60 1.31
CA ARG A 567 18.67 25.24 -0.11
C ARG A 567 20.02 24.93 -0.74
N ILE A 568 20.07 23.82 -1.45
CA ILE A 568 21.22 23.39 -2.25
C ILE A 568 20.74 23.21 -3.69
N GLU A 569 21.37 23.91 -4.62
CA GLU A 569 21.08 23.81 -6.04
C GLU A 569 22.31 23.25 -6.76
N THR A 570 22.14 22.13 -7.46
CA THR A 570 23.21 21.43 -8.18
C THR A 570 22.81 21.25 -9.64
N GLN A 571 23.67 21.65 -10.54
CA GLN A 571 23.54 21.31 -11.95
C GLN A 571 24.36 20.04 -12.20
N LEU A 572 23.72 19.00 -12.76
CA LEU A 572 24.39 17.79 -13.21
C LEU A 572 24.64 17.83 -14.71
N ASP A 573 25.42 16.87 -15.23
CA ASP A 573 25.60 16.67 -16.66
C ASP A 573 24.23 16.61 -17.39
N TRP A 574 24.22 16.89 -18.68
CA TRP A 574 23.03 16.98 -19.54
C TRP A 574 21.93 17.96 -19.07
N LEU A 575 22.33 19.03 -18.39
CA LEU A 575 21.44 20.07 -17.89
C LEU A 575 20.38 19.55 -16.88
N ILE A 576 20.59 18.40 -16.28
CA ILE A 576 19.72 17.93 -15.20
C ILE A 576 19.92 18.84 -13.99
N HIS A 577 18.82 19.38 -13.49
CA HIS A 577 18.84 20.27 -12.33
C HIS A 577 18.32 19.56 -11.10
N LEU A 578 19.06 19.66 -10.01
CA LEU A 578 18.68 19.18 -8.68
C LEU A 578 18.53 20.36 -7.74
N GLN A 579 17.41 20.44 -7.05
CA GLN A 579 17.20 21.36 -5.93
C GLN A 579 16.82 20.57 -4.68
N GLU A 580 17.53 20.80 -3.60
CA GLU A 580 17.27 20.22 -2.29
C GLU A 580 16.93 21.36 -1.32
N ILE A 581 15.76 21.32 -0.68
CA ILE A 581 15.34 22.27 0.32
C ILE A 581 15.05 21.51 1.62
N PHE A 582 15.82 21.80 2.65
CA PHE A 582 15.62 21.27 3.99
C PHE A 582 15.02 22.35 4.88
N THR A 583 13.85 22.10 5.44
CA THR A 583 13.12 23.00 6.32
C THR A 583 13.07 22.42 7.73
N ILE A 584 13.43 23.18 8.76
CA ILE A 584 13.25 22.75 10.15
C ILE A 584 11.86 23.21 10.62
N GLU A 585 10.93 22.28 10.76
CA GLU A 585 9.55 22.52 11.19
C GLU A 585 9.36 22.01 12.62
N ASN A 586 9.43 22.87 13.60
CA ASN A 586 9.36 22.53 15.02
C ASN A 586 10.39 21.46 15.45
N ASP A 587 9.98 20.19 15.50
CA ASP A 587 10.73 19.05 16.01
C ASP A 587 11.13 18.05 14.90
N LYS A 588 10.92 18.43 13.62
CA LYS A 588 11.20 17.59 12.45
C LYS A 588 11.88 18.37 11.34
N VAL A 589 12.44 17.64 10.39
CA VAL A 589 13.01 18.19 9.15
C VAL A 589 12.17 17.70 7.97
N ARG A 590 11.73 18.64 7.14
CA ARG A 590 11.14 18.32 5.83
C ARG A 590 12.21 18.49 4.77
N ALA A 591 12.51 17.44 4.04
CA ALA A 591 13.36 17.47 2.86
C ALA A 591 12.46 17.47 1.61
N HIS A 592 12.54 18.52 0.81
CA HIS A 592 11.92 18.62 -0.50
C HIS A 592 13.02 18.52 -1.56
N LEU A 593 12.96 17.47 -2.36
CA LEU A 593 13.93 17.19 -3.41
C LEU A 593 13.23 17.31 -4.76
N GLN A 594 13.77 18.17 -5.63
CA GLN A 594 13.25 18.37 -6.98
C GLN A 594 14.32 17.99 -8.00
N PHE A 595 13.98 17.10 -8.92
CA PHE A 595 14.78 16.72 -10.07
C PHE A 595 14.12 17.18 -11.35
N VAL A 596 14.84 17.87 -12.21
CA VAL A 596 14.36 18.28 -13.53
C VAL A 596 15.22 17.58 -14.59
N PHE A 597 14.58 16.70 -15.36
CA PHE A 597 15.19 15.99 -16.47
C PHE A 597 14.71 16.61 -17.79
N PRO A 598 15.51 17.45 -18.47
CA PRO A 598 15.11 18.10 -19.70
C PRO A 598 15.02 17.15 -20.90
N HIS A 599 15.66 15.98 -20.78
CA HIS A 599 15.67 14.93 -21.80
C HIS A 599 15.28 13.58 -21.17
N PRO A 600 14.63 12.66 -21.92
CA PRO A 600 14.39 11.31 -21.45
C PRO A 600 15.69 10.63 -21.03
N THR A 601 15.81 10.32 -19.75
CA THR A 601 17.05 9.87 -19.13
C THR A 601 16.79 8.61 -18.31
N LEU A 602 17.55 7.55 -18.58
CA LEU A 602 17.56 6.37 -17.73
C LEU A 602 18.45 6.61 -16.51
N VAL A 603 17.99 6.17 -15.34
CA VAL A 603 18.69 6.32 -14.06
C VAL A 603 18.85 4.98 -13.39
N ARG A 604 20.05 4.67 -12.90
CA ARG A 604 20.33 3.50 -12.05
C ARG A 604 21.38 3.81 -10.99
N GLY A 605 21.45 3.00 -9.94
CA GLY A 605 22.50 3.09 -8.93
C GLY A 605 23.87 2.76 -9.52
N GLN A 606 24.91 3.40 -9.01
CA GLN A 606 26.27 3.19 -9.49
C GLN A 606 26.77 1.76 -9.24
N GLU A 607 26.32 1.14 -8.14
CA GLU A 607 26.67 -0.23 -7.74
C GLU A 607 25.77 -1.30 -8.37
N SER A 608 24.78 -0.88 -9.18
CA SER A 608 23.86 -1.80 -9.83
C SER A 608 24.59 -2.72 -10.77
N LYS A 609 24.40 -4.04 -10.60
CA LYS A 609 24.97 -5.04 -11.50
C LYS A 609 24.15 -5.08 -12.78
N GLU A 610 24.81 -5.25 -13.91
CA GLU A 610 24.17 -5.57 -15.18
C GLU A 610 23.65 -7.00 -15.13
N GLY A 611 22.43 -7.23 -15.62
CA GLY A 611 21.82 -8.55 -15.68
C GLY A 611 20.41 -8.63 -15.06
N PHE A 612 19.91 -9.84 -14.97
CA PHE A 612 18.60 -10.15 -14.38
C PHE A 612 18.55 -9.77 -12.89
N SER A 613 18.21 -8.56 -12.59
CA SER A 613 17.90 -8.19 -11.22
C SER A 613 16.93 -7.04 -11.21
N PHE A 614 15.89 -7.19 -10.43
CA PHE A 614 15.11 -6.09 -9.97
C PHE A 614 16.02 -5.22 -9.11
N ASN A 615 16.43 -4.09 -9.63
CA ASN A 615 17.33 -3.22 -8.93
C ASN A 615 16.69 -1.87 -8.73
N PRO A 616 16.14 -1.59 -7.52
CA PRO A 616 15.50 -0.33 -7.23
C PRO A 616 16.50 0.84 -7.09
N GLU A 617 17.81 0.56 -7.05
CA GLU A 617 18.82 1.61 -6.90
C GLU A 617 18.82 2.57 -8.10
N GLY A 618 18.72 3.84 -7.81
CA GLY A 618 18.62 4.89 -8.82
C GLY A 618 18.76 6.27 -8.20
N LEU A 619 17.64 6.97 -8.10
CA LEU A 619 17.50 8.14 -7.24
C LEU A 619 17.28 7.66 -5.82
N ASP A 620 18.32 7.71 -4.98
CA ASP A 620 18.23 7.19 -3.63
C ASP A 620 18.70 8.25 -2.63
N LEU A 621 17.94 8.37 -1.52
CA LEU A 621 18.37 9.13 -0.35
C LEU A 621 19.00 8.19 0.66
N ILE A 622 20.25 8.48 1.04
CA ILE A 622 20.96 7.76 2.10
C ILE A 622 20.99 8.60 3.35
N ILE A 623 20.58 8.01 4.46
CA ILE A 623 20.63 8.62 5.78
C ILE A 623 21.48 7.73 6.67
N GLN A 624 22.59 8.25 7.16
CA GLN A 624 23.53 7.53 7.99
C GLN A 624 23.55 8.11 9.40
N THR A 625 23.09 7.32 10.37
CA THR A 625 23.04 7.71 11.80
C THR A 625 24.32 7.29 12.54
N GLY A 626 25.11 6.39 11.98
CA GLY A 626 26.34 5.85 12.56
C GLY A 626 26.17 5.06 13.86
N LYS A 627 24.95 4.65 14.19
CA LYS A 627 24.63 3.88 15.40
C LYS A 627 23.82 2.66 15.08
N THR A 628 24.18 1.53 15.70
CA THR A 628 23.43 0.27 15.62
C THR A 628 22.01 0.41 16.20
N GLY A 629 21.06 -0.27 15.58
CA GLY A 629 19.68 -0.28 16.00
C GLY A 629 18.92 -1.52 15.47
N TYR A 630 17.60 -1.46 15.49
CA TYR A 630 16.73 -2.39 14.79
C TYR A 630 15.71 -1.60 13.95
N THR A 631 15.22 -2.23 12.91
CA THR A 631 14.26 -1.59 12.00
C THR A 631 12.84 -1.84 12.46
N ALA A 632 11.99 -0.80 12.45
CA ALA A 632 10.56 -0.97 12.57
C ALA A 632 9.85 -0.11 11.51
N PHE A 633 8.64 -0.52 11.14
CA PHE A 633 7.90 0.12 10.05
C PHE A 633 6.39 -0.15 10.16
N ASP A 634 5.61 0.75 9.61
CA ASP A 634 4.17 0.59 9.58
C ASP A 634 3.73 -0.43 8.52
N ILE A 635 2.69 -1.17 8.88
CA ILE A 635 1.99 -2.13 8.02
C ILE A 635 0.47 -1.87 8.10
N PRO A 636 -0.34 -2.43 7.21
CA PRO A 636 -1.78 -2.37 7.35
C PRO A 636 -2.24 -2.82 8.74
N PHE A 637 -2.89 -1.93 9.49
CA PHE A 637 -3.37 -2.13 10.88
C PHE A 637 -2.31 -2.41 11.95
N GLY A 638 -1.02 -2.19 11.70
CA GLY A 638 -0.01 -2.54 12.70
C GLY A 638 1.37 -1.95 12.46
N ILE A 639 2.31 -2.48 13.23
CA ILE A 639 3.74 -2.14 13.16
C ILE A 639 4.55 -3.43 13.17
N ASN A 640 5.46 -3.59 12.23
CA ASN A 640 6.45 -4.67 12.26
C ASN A 640 7.77 -4.19 12.85
N GLU A 641 8.37 -5.03 13.69
CA GLU A 641 9.73 -4.87 14.20
C GLU A 641 10.63 -5.97 13.63
N TYR A 642 11.69 -5.57 12.95
CA TYR A 642 12.70 -6.48 12.42
C TYR A 642 13.99 -6.34 13.24
N LYS A 643 14.21 -7.29 14.13
CA LYS A 643 15.33 -7.28 15.11
C LYS A 643 16.56 -8.06 14.65
N THR A 644 16.51 -8.68 13.48
CA THR A 644 17.67 -9.37 12.91
C THR A 644 18.73 -8.34 12.50
N PRO A 645 19.96 -8.42 13.01
CA PRO A 645 21.02 -7.49 12.66
C PRO A 645 21.43 -7.61 11.19
N GLY A 646 21.98 -6.54 10.64
CA GLY A 646 22.52 -6.46 9.29
C GLY A 646 21.58 -5.81 8.29
N VAL A 647 21.72 -6.17 7.02
CA VAL A 647 21.00 -5.57 5.91
C VAL A 647 19.62 -6.22 5.74
N GLY A 648 18.57 -5.39 5.76
CA GLY A 648 17.21 -5.77 5.48
C GLY A 648 16.57 -4.92 4.38
N TYR A 649 15.57 -5.49 3.69
CA TYR A 649 14.83 -4.84 2.61
C TYR A 649 13.35 -4.79 2.98
N PHE A 650 12.72 -3.62 2.86
CA PHE A 650 11.40 -3.36 3.42
C PHE A 650 10.52 -2.58 2.47
N CYS A 651 9.22 -2.90 2.52
CA CYS A 651 8.13 -2.15 1.88
C CYS A 651 7.09 -1.78 2.94
N PRO A 652 7.31 -0.71 3.71
CA PRO A 652 6.33 -0.21 4.67
C PRO A 652 5.08 0.30 3.98
N LEU A 653 3.99 0.39 4.71
CA LEU A 653 2.79 1.07 4.21
C LEU A 653 3.08 2.55 3.91
N SER A 654 3.83 3.21 4.78
CA SER A 654 4.13 4.64 4.62
C SER A 654 5.45 5.11 5.22
N SER A 655 5.94 4.49 6.26
CA SER A 655 7.03 5.03 7.08
C SER A 655 7.88 3.92 7.70
N LEU A 656 9.16 4.21 7.83
CA LEU A 656 10.12 3.31 8.45
C LEU A 656 10.99 4.08 9.44
N TRP A 657 11.44 3.42 10.51
CA TRP A 657 12.38 4.02 11.46
C TRP A 657 13.44 3.02 11.92
N LEU A 658 14.58 3.59 12.26
CA LEU A 658 15.66 2.88 12.93
C LEU A 658 15.59 3.22 14.42
N GLN A 659 15.20 2.24 15.25
CA GLN A 659 15.20 2.34 16.69
C GLN A 659 16.59 2.04 17.23
N GLN A 660 17.16 2.95 17.98
CA GLN A 660 18.45 2.86 18.66
C GLN A 660 18.24 2.83 20.18
N GLU A 661 19.31 2.68 20.96
CA GLU A 661 19.24 2.52 22.43
C GLU A 661 18.55 3.70 23.16
N GLN A 662 18.79 4.94 22.71
CA GLN A 662 18.29 6.15 23.37
C GLN A 662 17.36 7.00 22.51
N GLY A 663 16.77 6.43 21.49
CA GLY A 663 15.91 7.12 20.54
C GLY A 663 16.01 6.53 19.14
N GLY A 664 15.81 7.35 18.13
CA GLY A 664 15.89 6.90 16.74
C GLY A 664 15.59 7.97 15.72
N LEU A 665 15.45 7.53 14.49
CA LEU A 665 15.11 8.39 13.37
C LEU A 665 13.97 7.75 12.55
N LEU A 666 12.86 8.44 12.47
CA LEU A 666 11.75 8.11 11.57
C LEU A 666 11.99 8.77 10.20
N VAL A 667 11.79 8.01 9.15
CA VAL A 667 11.78 8.45 7.74
C VAL A 667 10.38 8.21 7.18
N SER A 668 9.68 9.28 6.81
CA SER A 668 8.31 9.23 6.32
C SER A 668 8.19 9.96 4.98
N PRO A 669 8.29 9.23 3.85
CA PRO A 669 8.01 9.80 2.53
C PRO A 669 6.56 10.26 2.42
N GLN A 670 6.32 11.36 1.75
CA GLN A 670 4.99 11.95 1.54
C GLN A 670 4.47 11.73 0.10
N THR A 671 5.32 11.30 -0.80
CA THR A 671 5.10 11.25 -2.27
C THR A 671 5.10 9.83 -2.87
N GLY A 672 4.70 8.83 -2.12
CA GLY A 672 4.40 7.49 -2.65
C GLY A 672 5.55 6.49 -2.64
N GLU A 673 6.74 6.87 -2.22
CA GLU A 673 7.89 5.98 -2.07
C GLU A 673 7.65 4.98 -0.93
N GLN A 674 7.92 3.71 -1.18
CA GLN A 674 7.72 2.63 -0.21
C GLN A 674 8.88 1.64 -0.13
N ALA A 675 9.92 1.79 -0.97
CA ALA A 675 11.03 0.86 -1.02
C ALA A 675 12.21 1.34 -0.16
N PHE A 676 12.64 0.51 0.79
CA PHE A 676 13.74 0.82 1.71
C PHE A 676 14.76 -0.32 1.79
N CYS A 677 16.00 0.05 2.04
CA CYS A 677 17.06 -0.84 2.48
C CYS A 677 17.68 -0.28 3.76
N VAL A 678 17.80 -1.09 4.79
CA VAL A 678 18.37 -0.67 6.07
C VAL A 678 19.53 -1.60 6.43
N ASP A 679 20.68 -1.03 6.73
CA ASP A 679 21.74 -1.72 7.45
C ASP A 679 21.66 -1.29 8.93
N SER A 680 21.07 -2.16 9.74
CA SER A 680 20.84 -1.87 11.15
C SER A 680 22.11 -1.89 12.01
N GLU A 681 23.17 -2.55 11.58
CA GLU A 681 24.49 -2.54 12.24
C GLU A 681 25.27 -1.28 11.94
N ALA A 682 25.29 -0.85 10.68
CA ALA A 682 25.92 0.40 10.25
C ALA A 682 25.09 1.65 10.58
N GLY A 683 23.82 1.48 10.92
CA GLY A 683 22.90 2.58 11.18
C GLY A 683 22.59 3.39 9.91
N THR A 684 22.43 2.70 8.77
CA THR A 684 22.18 3.33 7.47
C THR A 684 20.79 3.00 6.97
N ILE A 685 20.04 4.02 6.57
CA ILE A 685 18.73 3.91 5.91
C ILE A 685 18.91 4.41 4.47
N ARG A 686 18.50 3.61 3.50
CA ARG A 686 18.40 4.01 2.09
C ARG A 686 16.93 4.00 1.68
N LEU A 687 16.42 5.13 1.22
CA LEU A 687 15.10 5.26 0.61
C LEU A 687 15.25 5.31 -0.91
N TYR A 688 14.59 4.41 -1.61
CA TYR A 688 14.53 4.37 -3.06
C TYR A 688 13.45 5.31 -3.57
N MET A 689 13.86 6.38 -4.28
CA MET A 689 12.97 7.42 -4.81
C MET A 689 12.67 7.23 -6.30
N GLY A 690 13.27 6.25 -6.94
CA GLY A 690 12.98 5.89 -8.32
C GLY A 690 14.16 5.33 -9.09
N SER A 691 13.89 4.39 -9.98
CA SER A 691 14.86 3.76 -10.87
C SER A 691 14.23 3.48 -12.22
N SER A 692 14.97 3.72 -13.30
CA SER A 692 14.55 3.31 -14.63
C SER A 692 14.74 1.81 -14.89
N THR A 693 15.43 1.10 -14.00
CA THR A 693 15.77 -0.31 -14.21
C THR A 693 15.09 -1.17 -13.17
N THR A 694 13.88 -1.56 -13.47
CA THR A 694 13.05 -2.33 -12.54
C THR A 694 13.18 -3.83 -12.72
N SER A 695 13.55 -4.35 -13.90
CA SER A 695 13.76 -5.80 -14.07
C SER A 695 14.44 -6.17 -15.37
N GLY A 696 15.28 -7.20 -15.32
CA GLY A 696 15.90 -7.86 -16.47
C GLY A 696 17.12 -7.16 -17.05
N PRO A 697 17.81 -7.78 -18.02
CA PRO A 697 18.90 -7.14 -18.73
C PRO A 697 18.33 -5.97 -19.51
N ILE A 698 18.96 -4.80 -19.40
CA ILE A 698 18.75 -3.72 -20.35
C ILE A 698 19.41 -4.18 -21.66
N ARG A 699 18.70 -4.97 -22.41
CA ARG A 699 19.01 -5.08 -23.83
C ARG A 699 18.53 -3.79 -24.44
N ASP A 700 19.34 -3.22 -25.30
CA ASP A 700 19.14 -1.96 -25.99
C ASP A 700 17.66 -1.63 -26.12
N VAL A 701 17.24 -0.64 -25.34
CA VAL A 701 15.90 -0.12 -25.44
C VAL A 701 15.86 0.72 -26.71
N GLY A 702 15.96 0.02 -27.84
CA GLY A 702 15.42 0.59 -29.06
C GLY A 702 13.94 0.81 -28.81
N LEU A 703 13.40 1.97 -29.07
CA LEU A 703 11.98 2.23 -29.25
C LEU A 703 11.45 1.31 -30.36
N THR A 704 11.48 0.02 -30.14
CA THR A 704 10.84 -0.95 -31.02
C THR A 704 9.35 -0.90 -30.68
N PHE A 705 8.61 -0.23 -31.56
CA PHE A 705 7.17 -0.44 -31.67
C PHE A 705 6.95 -1.93 -31.83
N ARG A 706 6.49 -2.58 -30.77
CA ARG A 706 6.28 -4.03 -30.78
C ARG A 706 5.02 -4.36 -31.53
N THR A 707 5.13 -5.32 -32.42
CA THR A 707 3.96 -5.97 -32.98
C THR A 707 3.32 -6.88 -31.92
N PRO A 708 2.00 -7.10 -31.95
CA PRO A 708 1.30 -7.97 -30.98
C PRO A 708 1.86 -9.39 -30.89
N THR A 709 2.59 -9.86 -31.90
CA THR A 709 3.25 -11.15 -31.95
C THR A 709 4.55 -11.22 -31.13
N ASP A 710 5.20 -10.09 -30.89
CA ASP A 710 6.46 -10.04 -30.14
C ASP A 710 6.22 -10.09 -28.62
N VAL A 711 4.99 -9.86 -28.17
CA VAL A 711 4.61 -9.87 -26.75
C VAL A 711 4.64 -11.29 -26.15
N GLN A 712 4.51 -12.33 -26.95
CA GLN A 712 4.50 -13.73 -26.48
C GLN A 712 5.90 -14.33 -26.25
N HIS A 713 6.95 -13.81 -26.88
CA HIS A 713 8.27 -14.47 -26.89
C HIS A 713 9.39 -13.67 -26.24
N GLU A 714 9.21 -12.40 -25.97
CA GLU A 714 10.18 -11.60 -25.24
C GLU A 714 9.49 -10.89 -24.10
N LEU A 715 9.77 -11.30 -22.89
CA LEU A 715 9.68 -10.47 -21.70
C LEU A 715 10.62 -9.28 -21.92
N ALA A 716 10.24 -8.35 -22.75
CA ALA A 716 11.00 -7.14 -22.94
C ALA A 716 10.78 -6.30 -21.72
N TRP A 717 11.83 -6.11 -21.09
CA TRP A 717 12.01 -5.32 -19.93
C TRP A 717 12.09 -3.86 -20.35
N TYR A 718 11.09 -3.08 -19.98
CA TYR A 718 11.09 -1.65 -20.20
C TYR A 718 11.85 -0.99 -19.07
N ALA A 719 12.67 -0.03 -19.43
CA ALA A 719 13.15 0.97 -18.51
C ALA A 719 12.30 2.22 -18.75
N GLU A 720 11.61 2.70 -17.72
CA GLU A 720 10.90 3.97 -17.79
C GLU A 720 11.91 5.12 -17.65
N PRO A 721 12.06 5.97 -18.66
CA PRO A 721 12.95 7.12 -18.57
C PRO A 721 12.35 8.20 -17.67
N PHE A 722 13.17 8.84 -16.89
CA PHE A 722 12.82 10.10 -16.25
C PHE A 722 12.77 11.21 -17.30
N HIS A 723 11.67 11.96 -17.35
CA HIS A 723 11.51 13.12 -18.21
C HIS A 723 10.55 14.13 -17.56
N GLY A 724 10.93 15.40 -17.49
CA GLY A 724 10.18 16.43 -16.80
C GLY A 724 10.63 16.63 -15.36
N THR A 725 9.71 17.04 -14.49
CA THR A 725 9.99 17.39 -13.10
C THR A 725 9.44 16.35 -12.15
N TYR A 726 10.29 15.89 -11.22
CA TYR A 726 9.92 14.96 -10.15
C TYR A 726 10.15 15.61 -8.80
N HIS A 727 9.20 15.43 -7.90
CA HIS A 727 9.24 15.96 -6.55
C HIS A 727 9.17 14.82 -5.55
N HIS A 728 10.06 14.84 -4.57
CA HIS A 728 10.06 13.94 -3.45
C HIS A 728 10.01 14.75 -2.16
N GLU A 729 9.08 14.43 -1.30
CA GLU A 729 8.93 15.08 0.00
C GLU A 729 9.08 14.03 1.10
N ILE A 730 10.04 14.24 2.01
CA ILE A 730 10.41 13.27 3.03
C ILE A 730 10.48 13.99 4.38
N ILE A 731 9.79 13.46 5.37
CA ILE A 731 9.91 13.93 6.76
C ILE A 731 10.93 13.06 7.49
N LEU A 732 11.88 13.71 8.14
CA LEU A 732 12.87 13.14 9.03
C LEU A 732 12.54 13.59 10.44
N TYR A 733 12.16 12.65 11.32
CA TYR A 733 11.78 12.95 12.69
C TYR A 733 12.71 12.26 13.68
N PRO A 734 13.68 12.97 14.26
CA PRO A 734 14.55 12.47 15.31
C PRO A 734 13.78 12.43 16.64
N TYR A 735 13.74 11.27 17.30
CA TYR A 735 13.01 11.12 18.58
C TYR A 735 13.89 10.52 19.68
N GLN A 736 13.46 10.68 20.92
CA GLN A 736 14.09 10.11 22.13
C GLN A 736 13.23 8.97 22.67
N GLY A 737 13.86 8.05 23.42
CA GLY A 737 13.19 6.90 24.00
C GLY A 737 12.84 5.81 22.97
N THR A 738 11.85 5.02 23.27
CA THR A 738 11.30 4.01 22.35
C THR A 738 10.30 4.63 21.38
N TRP A 739 10.02 3.97 20.28
CA TRP A 739 9.03 4.44 19.31
C TRP A 739 7.61 4.51 19.92
N GLN A 740 7.31 3.65 20.92
CA GLN A 740 6.05 3.71 21.68
C GLN A 740 5.98 4.94 22.58
N GLU A 741 7.09 5.31 23.26
CA GLU A 741 7.16 6.52 24.10
C GLU A 741 7.10 7.79 23.27
N ALA A 742 7.62 7.75 22.04
CA ALA A 742 7.54 8.84 21.07
C ALA A 742 6.21 8.88 20.29
N HIS A 743 5.30 7.94 20.53
CA HIS A 743 4.00 7.81 19.84
C HIS A 743 4.12 7.88 18.30
N LEU A 744 5.09 7.15 17.71
CA LEU A 744 5.37 7.29 16.27
C LEU A 744 4.16 7.02 15.36
N PRO A 745 3.25 6.05 15.62
CA PRO A 745 2.05 5.88 14.81
C PRO A 745 1.17 7.14 14.74
N GLN A 746 0.99 7.84 15.88
CA GLN A 746 0.28 9.12 15.91
C GLN A 746 1.04 10.20 15.14
N ARG A 747 2.36 10.27 15.30
CA ARG A 747 3.20 11.23 14.56
C ARG A 747 3.14 11.01 13.05
N ILE A 748 3.15 9.76 12.60
CA ILE A 748 2.98 9.41 11.18
C ILE A 748 1.63 9.93 10.67
N ALA A 749 0.55 9.73 11.40
CA ALA A 749 -0.77 10.26 11.04
C ALA A 749 -0.78 11.80 11.02
N GLU A 750 -0.16 12.46 12.01
CA GLU A 750 0.01 13.92 12.02
C GLU A 750 0.72 14.44 10.78
N PHE A 751 1.75 13.72 10.29
CA PHE A 751 2.51 14.14 9.11
C PHE A 751 1.74 13.87 7.81
N ARG A 752 1.07 12.75 7.72
CA ARG A 752 0.53 12.24 6.45
C ARG A 752 -0.94 12.56 6.21
N GLU A 753 -1.78 12.58 7.25
CA GLU A 753 -3.22 12.74 7.07
C GLU A 753 -3.57 14.20 6.72
N PRO A 754 -4.40 14.44 5.68
CA PRO A 754 -4.71 15.78 5.22
C PRO A 754 -5.59 16.56 6.21
N VAL A 755 -5.58 17.88 6.07
CA VAL A 755 -6.61 18.76 6.58
C VAL A 755 -7.42 19.24 5.38
N TYR A 756 -8.73 19.04 5.43
CA TYR A 756 -9.60 19.50 4.34
C TYR A 756 -9.97 20.96 4.57
N THR A 757 -9.96 21.74 3.51
CA THR A 757 -10.17 23.19 3.57
C THR A 757 -11.34 23.60 2.68
N HIS A 758 -12.15 24.51 3.18
CA HIS A 758 -13.21 25.15 2.41
C HIS A 758 -13.12 26.67 2.56
N LEU A 759 -13.02 27.36 1.42
CA LEU A 759 -12.98 28.81 1.35
C LEU A 759 -14.40 29.37 1.22
N SER A 760 -14.75 30.32 2.05
CA SER A 760 -15.95 31.15 1.91
C SER A 760 -15.58 32.62 1.89
N SER A 761 -16.19 33.39 1.01
CA SER A 761 -16.02 34.84 0.90
C SER A 761 -17.27 35.58 1.36
N GLY A 762 -17.07 36.70 2.03
CA GLY A 762 -18.13 37.54 2.57
C GLY A 762 -18.74 37.02 3.88
N SER A 763 -19.72 37.75 4.39
CA SER A 763 -20.41 37.40 5.65
C SER A 763 -21.33 36.19 5.44
N ILE A 764 -21.25 35.22 6.36
CA ILE A 764 -22.18 34.10 6.42
C ILE A 764 -23.20 34.35 7.50
N GLN A 765 -24.47 34.15 7.19
CA GLN A 765 -25.59 34.19 8.15
C GLN A 765 -26.06 32.77 8.40
N ALA A 766 -26.16 32.36 9.66
CA ALA A 766 -26.66 31.03 10.01
C ALA A 766 -28.13 30.87 9.58
N THR A 767 -28.46 29.72 9.04
CA THR A 767 -29.82 29.37 8.59
C THR A 767 -30.66 28.70 9.69
N GLY A 768 -30.09 28.45 10.89
CA GLY A 768 -30.75 27.78 12.03
C GLY A 768 -30.02 28.07 13.34
N GLU A 769 -29.89 27.06 14.20
CA GLU A 769 -29.07 27.14 15.39
C GLU A 769 -27.61 27.39 15.00
N THR A 770 -26.98 28.34 15.68
CA THR A 770 -25.61 28.74 15.35
C THR A 770 -24.62 27.78 15.98
N LEU A 771 -23.84 27.10 15.15
CA LEU A 771 -22.72 26.27 15.60
C LEU A 771 -21.56 27.14 16.10
N PRO A 772 -20.76 26.61 17.06
CA PRO A 772 -19.48 27.25 17.42
C PRO A 772 -18.53 27.22 16.21
N THR A 773 -17.61 28.17 16.17
CA THR A 773 -16.62 28.29 15.07
C THR A 773 -15.41 27.38 15.24
N LYS A 774 -15.32 26.65 16.35
CA LYS A 774 -14.33 25.61 16.63
C LYS A 774 -14.95 24.57 17.54
N ALA A 775 -14.98 23.30 17.11
CA ALA A 775 -15.54 22.20 17.88
C ALA A 775 -14.97 20.84 17.45
N SER A 776 -14.96 19.90 18.40
CA SER A 776 -14.78 18.47 18.12
C SER A 776 -16.15 17.83 17.82
N LEU A 777 -16.27 17.06 16.76
CA LEU A 777 -17.44 16.26 16.41
C LEU A 777 -17.35 14.86 17.01
N ALA A 778 -16.12 14.37 17.18
CA ALA A 778 -15.82 13.17 17.93
C ALA A 778 -14.49 13.34 18.70
N SER A 779 -14.33 12.60 19.79
CA SER A 779 -13.07 12.57 20.54
C SER A 779 -12.76 11.17 21.03
N ILE A 780 -11.47 10.85 21.05
CA ILE A 780 -10.93 9.57 21.52
C ILE A 780 -9.97 9.83 22.67
N SER A 781 -10.09 9.05 23.75
CA SER A 781 -9.33 9.31 24.99
C SER A 781 -7.90 8.79 24.99
N ALA A 782 -7.53 7.97 24.02
CA ALA A 782 -6.23 7.28 23.99
C ALA A 782 -5.46 7.59 22.69
N PRO A 783 -4.25 8.14 22.77
CA PRO A 783 -3.49 8.55 21.57
C PRO A 783 -2.95 7.37 20.74
N ASN A 784 -2.83 6.19 21.36
CA ASN A 784 -2.40 4.96 20.70
C ASN A 784 -3.52 4.21 19.98
N VAL A 785 -4.75 4.73 19.99
CA VAL A 785 -5.90 4.14 19.31
C VAL A 785 -6.41 5.08 18.21
N GLU A 786 -6.51 4.57 17.01
CA GLU A 786 -6.96 5.29 15.81
C GLU A 786 -8.36 4.83 15.42
N ILE A 787 -9.22 5.74 14.93
CA ILE A 787 -10.45 5.42 14.25
C ILE A 787 -10.13 5.16 12.77
N THR A 788 -10.15 3.90 12.37
CA THR A 788 -9.79 3.52 11.00
C THR A 788 -10.94 3.74 10.01
N THR A 789 -12.17 3.63 10.48
CA THR A 789 -13.38 3.95 9.68
C THR A 789 -14.56 4.28 10.57
N MET A 790 -15.45 5.13 10.07
CA MET A 790 -16.83 5.30 10.53
C MET A 790 -17.77 5.15 9.33
N ASP A 791 -18.88 4.49 9.53
CA ASP A 791 -19.91 4.33 8.52
C ASP A 791 -21.28 4.44 9.17
N TYR A 792 -22.29 4.76 8.39
CA TYR A 792 -23.67 4.84 8.87
C TYR A 792 -24.55 3.94 8.02
N THR A 793 -25.08 2.91 8.63
CA THR A 793 -25.93 1.91 7.97
C THR A 793 -27.38 2.00 8.49
N SER A 794 -28.26 1.14 8.00
CA SER A 794 -29.62 0.99 8.55
C SER A 794 -29.63 0.56 10.03
N ALA A 795 -28.54 -0.05 10.53
CA ALA A 795 -28.34 -0.39 11.95
C ALA A 795 -27.87 0.80 12.81
N GLY A 796 -27.50 1.93 12.18
CA GLY A 796 -26.98 3.12 12.85
C GLY A 796 -25.49 3.36 12.56
N LEU A 797 -24.85 4.12 13.45
CA LEU A 797 -23.44 4.43 13.39
C LEU A 797 -22.59 3.16 13.66
N GLN A 798 -21.68 2.84 12.76
CA GLN A 798 -20.70 1.79 12.93
C GLN A 798 -19.30 2.41 12.85
N PHE A 799 -18.38 1.94 13.69
CA PHE A 799 -16.99 2.41 13.66
C PHE A 799 -16.03 1.25 13.95
N ARG A 800 -14.79 1.42 13.50
CA ARG A 800 -13.68 0.51 13.81
C ARG A 800 -12.52 1.30 14.37
N MET A 801 -11.88 0.73 15.39
CA MET A 801 -10.72 1.29 16.06
C MET A 801 -9.59 0.27 16.08
N ASN A 802 -8.34 0.76 15.92
CA ASN A 802 -7.13 -0.04 15.95
C ASN A 802 -6.13 0.53 16.96
N GLU A 803 -5.64 -0.32 17.85
CA GLU A 803 -4.53 0.00 18.76
C GLU A 803 -3.20 -0.24 18.04
N ARG A 804 -2.27 0.71 18.06
CA ARG A 804 -1.08 0.72 17.19
C ARG A 804 0.27 0.68 17.93
N GLU A 805 0.28 0.63 19.26
CA GLU A 805 1.52 0.63 20.05
C GLU A 805 1.80 -0.69 20.80
N GLY A 806 0.95 -1.70 20.61
CA GLY A 806 1.10 -2.99 21.28
C GLY A 806 0.71 -2.96 22.74
N LYS A 807 -0.20 -2.07 23.16
CA LYS A 807 -0.65 -1.89 24.53
C LYS A 807 -2.14 -2.18 24.66
N LYS A 808 -2.56 -3.10 25.53
CA LYS A 808 -3.98 -3.22 25.85
C LYS A 808 -4.48 -1.88 26.43
N THR A 809 -5.47 -1.28 25.79
CA THR A 809 -5.94 0.07 26.09
C THR A 809 -7.45 0.08 26.28
N GLN A 810 -7.91 0.67 27.38
CA GLN A 810 -9.33 1.05 27.51
C GLN A 810 -9.52 2.41 26.88
N VAL A 811 -10.43 2.52 25.95
CA VAL A 811 -10.70 3.73 25.20
C VAL A 811 -12.13 4.20 25.40
N THR A 812 -12.30 5.49 25.56
CA THR A 812 -13.59 6.18 25.52
C THR A 812 -13.68 6.97 24.22
N LEU A 813 -14.67 6.65 23.41
CA LEU A 813 -15.00 7.40 22.20
C LEU A 813 -16.29 8.18 22.45
N GLN A 814 -16.25 9.48 22.21
CA GLN A 814 -17.43 10.36 22.27
C GLN A 814 -17.78 10.82 20.86
N ILE A 815 -19.02 10.66 20.44
CA ILE A 815 -19.54 11.09 19.13
C ILE A 815 -20.97 11.67 19.36
N ALA A 816 -21.21 12.90 18.94
CA ALA A 816 -22.52 13.54 19.00
C ALA A 816 -23.19 13.41 20.39
N GLY A 817 -22.42 13.57 21.46
CA GLY A 817 -22.91 13.47 22.86
C GLY A 817 -23.10 12.03 23.37
N LYS A 818 -22.95 11.00 22.54
CA LYS A 818 -22.94 9.60 22.97
C LYS A 818 -21.53 9.17 23.37
N THR A 819 -21.46 8.24 24.33
CA THR A 819 -20.20 7.71 24.85
C THR A 819 -20.11 6.21 24.65
N TYR A 820 -19.04 5.76 24.02
CA TYR A 820 -18.74 4.36 23.78
C TYR A 820 -17.45 3.99 24.54
N GLN A 821 -17.51 2.92 25.33
CA GLN A 821 -16.32 2.39 26.03
C GLN A 821 -15.94 1.05 25.43
N LYS A 822 -14.67 0.87 25.09
CA LYS A 822 -14.13 -0.36 24.48
C LYS A 822 -12.78 -0.70 25.11
N ASP A 823 -12.57 -1.99 25.35
CA ASP A 823 -11.24 -2.54 25.62
C ASP A 823 -10.63 -2.98 24.31
N VAL A 824 -9.54 -2.34 23.91
CA VAL A 824 -8.82 -2.65 22.67
C VAL A 824 -7.56 -3.46 23.05
N PRO A 825 -7.42 -4.70 22.58
CA PRO A 825 -6.23 -5.49 22.80
C PRO A 825 -4.98 -4.84 22.20
N ALA A 826 -3.80 -5.28 22.62
CA ALA A 826 -2.53 -4.89 21.99
C ALA A 826 -2.58 -5.21 20.48
N PHE A 827 -2.30 -4.24 19.63
CA PHE A 827 -2.48 -4.28 18.17
C PHE A 827 -3.89 -4.72 17.72
N GLY A 828 -4.86 -4.64 18.64
CA GLY A 828 -6.22 -5.11 18.39
C GLY A 828 -7.02 -4.18 17.49
N ILE A 829 -7.95 -4.80 16.76
CA ILE A 829 -8.94 -4.11 15.92
C ILE A 829 -10.31 -4.45 16.49
N VAL A 830 -11.07 -3.45 16.90
CA VAL A 830 -12.39 -3.61 17.51
C VAL A 830 -13.45 -2.82 16.76
N GLU A 831 -14.65 -3.38 16.71
CA GLU A 831 -15.81 -2.76 16.10
C GLU A 831 -16.76 -2.25 17.19
N GLY A 832 -17.52 -1.18 16.87
CA GLY A 832 -18.55 -0.62 17.70
C GLY A 832 -19.74 -0.16 16.89
N GLU A 833 -20.91 -0.20 17.56
CA GLU A 833 -22.22 0.23 17.02
C GLU A 833 -22.85 1.28 17.93
#